data_e900c04de9d2d78391635a14a7eef823
#
_entry.id   e900c04de9d2d78391635a14a7eef823
#
_cell.length_a   1.000
_cell.length_b   1.000
_cell.length_c   1.000
_cell.angle_alpha   90.00
_cell.angle_beta   90.00
_cell.angle_gamma   90.00
#
_symmetry.space_group_name_H-M   'P 1'
#
loop_
_entity.id
_entity.type
_entity.pdbx_description
1 polymer ?
#
loop_
_entity_poly.entity_id
_entity_poly.type
_entity_poly.pdbx_seq_one_letter_code
_entity_poly.pdbx_strand_id
1 'polypeptide(L)'
;MKTCLTIVFASILSVLCAQTPFPDPGPVFDDTVLPRIDLFLSPDSLDALYKPGDEWKNHHYPATFIFDNGTIRDTLESVGFRFRGNTSRTAAKKSFKLSFNTYEPGRRFYGLEKMNLNGEHNDPSVARSKINWDLCRQIGIPASRANHVQLYINGEYWGLYVHVEHVDEVFVQSRFGNQDGNLYKCLYPADLVFKGTDPDLYKEVFWGRRAYDLRTNQALDDYSDLAHFIEVLNQTPLPQLPCELEAVFNVDTYLKAIALDVLTGNWDGPIYNKNNFYLYKNTATGQFEYIPYDLDNTLGIDWFGEDWANRDMYHWAHPNEARPLYSRILEVPEYRARYSYYMTQILQSVYHPGIWDAALDQLRDRLSDAAKDDPFRPLDYGFTYDDFLNAFDQPIPYNHVAESIRSFMDKRRNACLNQLMPENIAPIIGRPTHNYPNEAQDIKIRARVRDDIGVPAVEICYSTPGQPLLCVPAFDDGLHDDDQAGDGIFGAILPALHQQTTLEYYIQATDADGKTARQPICQNLKIYLGPINPGIVINEVMPKNDQTIADPYGEFDDWIELYNPTNTPVFLGNYFLSDNPDKPDKWRLPETFLTPNAYLLVWADKDEAQGNTHANFKLSADGEFVGIFNAPESQFALIDGLDFGAVAPDQAIGRLPNGTGDFQFVFPTPGASNEPVATTETIDNQSVTPIIKPNPARNFVEIETRNAPRLDFRVWVKNAAGQVVFQTDELRPPTPLRIQTAGWPEGIYFVFFEWENGARGAQKLVIFR
;
A
#
# COMPACT_ATOMS: atom_id res chain seq x y z
N MET A 1 24.10 -5.11 51.09
CA MET A 1 22.81 -5.38 50.43
C MET A 1 22.32 -4.11 49.76
N LYS A 2 23.04 -3.58 48.74
CA LYS A 2 22.64 -2.40 47.93
C LYS A 2 23.33 -2.42 46.55
N THR A 3 23.56 -3.59 45.95
CA THR A 3 24.33 -3.64 44.69
C THR A 3 23.73 -4.60 43.63
N CYS A 4 22.45 -4.99 43.76
CA CYS A 4 21.81 -5.90 42.79
C CYS A 4 20.60 -5.31 42.04
N LEU A 5 20.29 -4.01 42.18
CA LEU A 5 19.09 -3.42 41.55
C LEU A 5 19.38 -2.59 40.30
N THR A 6 20.65 -2.44 39.92
CA THR A 6 21.03 -1.54 38.81
C THR A 6 21.27 -2.27 37.47
N ILE A 7 21.26 -3.60 37.45
CA ILE A 7 21.56 -4.36 36.22
C ILE A 7 20.28 -4.78 35.46
N VAL A 8 19.12 -4.83 36.12
CA VAL A 8 17.84 -5.19 35.45
C VAL A 8 17.24 -4.02 34.64
N PHE A 9 17.62 -2.78 34.95
CA PHE A 9 17.07 -1.61 34.24
C PHE A 9 17.72 -1.31 32.88
N ALA A 10 18.93 -1.83 32.63
CA ALA A 10 19.65 -1.56 31.38
C ALA A 10 19.20 -2.48 30.23
N SER A 11 18.62 -3.64 30.53
CA SER A 11 18.18 -4.61 29.51
C SER A 11 16.78 -4.35 28.97
N ILE A 12 15.94 -3.58 29.68
CA ILE A 12 14.59 -3.22 29.21
C ILE A 12 14.60 -2.02 28.26
N LEU A 13 15.60 -1.14 28.35
CA LEU A 13 15.70 0.00 27.44
C LEU A 13 16.22 -0.37 26.04
N SER A 14 16.91 -1.50 25.89
CA SER A 14 17.46 -1.93 24.60
C SER A 14 16.43 -2.60 23.67
N VAL A 15 15.30 -3.07 24.20
CA VAL A 15 14.28 -3.78 23.41
C VAL A 15 13.34 -2.83 22.64
N LEU A 16 13.22 -1.58 23.08
CA LEU A 16 12.38 -0.58 22.38
C LEU A 16 13.12 0.23 21.31
N CYS A 17 14.46 0.17 21.25
CA CYS A 17 15.27 0.86 20.24
C CYS A 17 15.58 0.02 18.99
N ALA A 18 15.22 -1.25 18.95
CA ALA A 18 15.47 -2.13 17.81
C ALA A 18 14.23 -2.25 16.92
N GLN A 19 14.35 -1.66 15.74
CA GLN A 19 13.45 -1.74 14.58
C GLN A 19 12.20 -0.86 14.64
N THR A 20 12.38 0.37 14.18
CA THR A 20 11.26 1.10 13.57
C THR A 20 11.04 0.53 12.17
N PRO A 21 9.83 0.06 11.82
CA PRO A 21 9.51 -0.40 10.46
C PRO A 21 9.42 0.76 9.46
N PHE A 22 10.00 1.90 9.76
CA PHE A 22 9.94 3.12 8.98
C PHE A 22 11.23 3.32 8.21
N PRO A 23 11.16 3.82 6.97
CA PRO A 23 12.36 4.23 6.29
C PRO A 23 13.09 5.30 7.10
N ASP A 24 14.39 5.35 6.95
CA ASP A 24 15.23 6.44 7.42
C ASP A 24 14.58 7.79 7.09
N PRO A 25 14.61 8.80 7.97
CA PRO A 25 14.15 10.15 7.64
C PRO A 25 14.66 10.65 6.29
N GLY A 26 15.89 10.28 5.94
CA GLY A 26 16.56 10.78 4.74
C GLY A 26 16.86 12.27 4.84
N PRO A 27 17.53 12.85 3.85
CA PRO A 27 18.06 14.21 3.95
C PRO A 27 16.97 15.30 3.97
N VAL A 28 15.76 14.99 3.51
CA VAL A 28 14.67 15.99 3.44
C VAL A 28 13.96 16.18 4.79
N PHE A 29 13.99 15.14 5.64
CA PHE A 29 13.36 15.17 6.98
C PHE A 29 14.41 15.15 8.10
N ASP A 30 15.60 15.64 7.84
CA ASP A 30 16.64 15.81 8.86
C ASP A 30 16.22 16.86 9.89
N ASP A 31 16.03 16.42 11.12
CA ASP A 31 15.60 17.26 12.25
C ASP A 31 16.76 17.95 12.98
N THR A 32 18.00 17.71 12.59
CA THR A 32 19.16 18.34 13.23
C THR A 32 19.34 19.78 12.78
N VAL A 33 18.72 20.15 11.68
CA VAL A 33 18.78 21.48 11.05
C VAL A 33 17.37 22.04 10.80
N LEU A 34 17.28 23.35 10.51
CA LEU A 34 16.04 24.00 10.06
C LEU A 34 16.20 24.35 8.57
N PRO A 35 15.69 23.50 7.64
CA PRO A 35 15.81 23.73 6.21
C PRO A 35 15.10 24.99 5.75
N ARG A 36 15.62 25.59 4.66
CA ARG A 36 15.02 26.67 3.92
C ARG A 36 14.38 26.16 2.62
N ILE A 37 13.16 26.59 2.36
CA ILE A 37 12.47 26.39 1.08
C ILE A 37 12.23 27.76 0.45
N ASP A 38 12.74 27.96 -0.75
CA ASP A 38 12.42 29.12 -1.57
C ASP A 38 11.48 28.72 -2.71
N LEU A 39 10.41 29.47 -2.89
CA LEU A 39 9.48 29.32 -4.01
C LEU A 39 9.45 30.61 -4.83
N PHE A 40 9.66 30.49 -6.12
CA PHE A 40 9.54 31.61 -7.04
C PHE A 40 8.37 31.38 -7.99
N LEU A 41 7.37 32.26 -7.91
CA LEU A 41 6.18 32.26 -8.75
C LEU A 41 6.07 33.60 -9.49
N SER A 42 5.39 33.60 -10.64
CA SER A 42 5.00 34.87 -11.25
C SER A 42 4.08 35.67 -10.30
N PRO A 43 4.14 37.01 -10.30
CA PRO A 43 3.21 37.82 -9.54
C PRO A 43 1.75 37.48 -9.84
N ASP A 44 1.40 37.29 -11.12
CA ASP A 44 0.04 36.93 -11.55
C ASP A 44 -0.41 35.57 -10.95
N SER A 45 0.49 34.61 -10.81
CA SER A 45 0.19 33.30 -10.17
C SER A 45 -0.05 33.45 -8.67
N LEU A 46 0.74 34.28 -8.01
CA LEU A 46 0.58 34.53 -6.56
C LEU A 46 -0.72 35.30 -6.29
N ASP A 47 -1.03 36.32 -7.08
CA ASP A 47 -2.28 37.08 -7.00
C ASP A 47 -3.50 36.20 -7.27
N ALA A 48 -3.42 35.30 -8.26
CA ALA A 48 -4.48 34.36 -8.57
C ALA A 48 -4.68 33.33 -7.45
N LEU A 49 -3.59 32.86 -6.81
CA LEU A 49 -3.66 31.94 -5.67
C LEU A 49 -4.39 32.58 -4.47
N TYR A 50 -4.10 33.88 -4.19
CA TYR A 50 -4.70 34.61 -3.06
C TYR A 50 -5.98 35.35 -3.40
N LYS A 51 -6.53 35.16 -4.62
CA LYS A 51 -7.77 35.82 -5.03
C LYS A 51 -8.93 35.45 -4.10
N PRO A 52 -9.60 36.43 -3.46
CA PRO A 52 -10.73 36.15 -2.57
C PRO A 52 -11.84 35.34 -3.26
N GLY A 53 -12.32 34.30 -2.60
CA GLY A 53 -13.32 33.38 -3.13
C GLY A 53 -12.76 32.17 -3.91
N ASP A 54 -11.46 32.16 -4.18
CA ASP A 54 -10.79 31.07 -4.89
C ASP A 54 -10.01 30.13 -3.95
N GLU A 55 -10.09 30.29 -2.64
CA GLU A 55 -9.36 29.55 -1.61
C GLU A 55 -9.57 28.02 -1.71
N TRP A 56 -10.74 27.63 -2.23
CA TRP A 56 -11.13 26.21 -2.36
C TRP A 56 -10.71 25.56 -3.69
N LYS A 57 -10.14 26.34 -4.62
CA LYS A 57 -9.63 25.80 -5.88
C LYS A 57 -8.40 24.91 -5.63
N ASN A 58 -8.39 23.76 -6.28
CA ASN A 58 -7.25 22.82 -6.23
C ASN A 58 -6.29 23.01 -7.42
N HIS A 59 -6.33 24.18 -8.08
CA HIS A 59 -5.43 24.47 -9.18
C HIS A 59 -3.98 24.59 -8.70
N HIS A 60 -3.04 23.96 -9.40
CA HIS A 60 -1.62 24.11 -9.16
C HIS A 60 -1.07 25.25 -10.02
N TYR A 61 -0.30 26.13 -9.41
CA TYR A 61 0.47 27.16 -10.08
C TYR A 61 1.92 26.73 -10.21
N PRO A 62 2.59 26.93 -11.36
CA PRO A 62 3.99 26.54 -11.50
C PRO A 62 4.89 27.44 -10.66
N ALA A 63 5.83 26.83 -9.97
CA ALA A 63 6.85 27.50 -9.16
C ALA A 63 8.22 26.87 -9.38
N THR A 64 9.28 27.68 -9.30
CA THR A 64 10.63 27.17 -9.06
C THR A 64 10.77 26.90 -7.58
N PHE A 65 11.18 25.69 -7.23
CA PHE A 65 11.37 25.22 -5.87
C PHE A 65 12.85 25.02 -5.59
N ILE A 66 13.35 25.61 -4.49
CA ILE A 66 14.72 25.41 -4.01
C ILE A 66 14.63 24.91 -2.58
N PHE A 67 15.31 23.82 -2.28
CA PHE A 67 15.46 23.27 -0.94
C PHE A 67 16.92 23.37 -0.51
N ASP A 68 17.17 23.88 0.69
CA ASP A 68 18.50 24.00 1.27
C ASP A 68 18.46 23.67 2.76
N ASN A 69 19.15 22.60 3.18
CA ASN A 69 19.32 22.25 4.60
C ASN A 69 20.79 22.35 5.07
N GLY A 70 21.63 22.99 4.26
CA GLY A 70 23.05 23.11 4.55
C GLY A 70 23.90 21.91 4.10
N THR A 71 23.28 20.72 3.95
CA THR A 71 23.96 19.50 3.44
C THR A 71 23.63 19.28 1.97
N ILE A 72 22.36 19.41 1.63
CA ILE A 72 21.89 19.37 0.25
C ILE A 72 21.29 20.71 -0.13
N ARG A 73 21.56 21.14 -1.38
CA ARG A 73 20.89 22.27 -2.01
C ARG A 73 20.49 21.85 -3.41
N ASP A 74 19.19 21.81 -3.67
CA ASP A 74 18.66 21.33 -4.93
C ASP A 74 17.53 22.22 -5.44
N THR A 75 17.38 22.29 -6.77
CA THR A 75 16.43 23.18 -7.46
C THR A 75 15.60 22.38 -8.45
N LEU A 76 14.28 22.54 -8.38
CA LEU A 76 13.34 21.99 -9.35
C LEU A 76 12.49 23.10 -9.96
N GLU A 77 12.47 23.14 -11.28
CA GLU A 77 11.59 24.03 -12.04
C GLU A 77 10.19 23.41 -12.18
N SER A 78 9.19 24.24 -12.41
CA SER A 78 7.82 23.81 -12.72
C SER A 78 7.23 22.84 -11.68
N VAL A 79 7.39 23.15 -10.39
CA VAL A 79 6.72 22.42 -9.29
C VAL A 79 5.32 22.97 -9.12
N GLY A 80 4.32 22.11 -8.97
CA GLY A 80 2.94 22.52 -8.73
C GLY A 80 2.76 23.05 -7.31
N PHE A 81 2.30 24.28 -7.13
CA PHE A 81 2.08 24.94 -5.85
C PHE A 81 0.62 25.35 -5.67
N ARG A 82 0.00 25.06 -4.52
CA ARG A 82 -1.38 25.44 -4.20
C ARG A 82 -1.67 25.46 -2.71
N PHE A 83 -2.81 26.05 -2.33
CA PHE A 83 -3.35 25.87 -0.98
C PHE A 83 -3.76 24.43 -0.69
N ARG A 84 -3.66 24.04 0.59
CA ARG A 84 -4.17 22.79 1.12
C ARG A 84 -4.92 22.99 2.44
N GLY A 85 -5.52 21.92 2.94
CA GLY A 85 -6.24 21.91 4.20
C GLY A 85 -7.73 22.15 4.04
N ASN A 86 -8.39 22.30 5.17
CA ASN A 86 -9.80 22.64 5.30
C ASN A 86 -9.91 24.03 5.96
N THR A 87 -9.91 24.12 7.27
CA THR A 87 -9.95 25.40 8.01
C THR A 87 -8.78 26.32 7.69
N SER A 88 -7.57 25.78 7.51
CA SER A 88 -6.37 26.54 7.14
C SER A 88 -6.46 27.26 5.79
N ARG A 89 -7.43 26.92 4.93
CA ARG A 89 -7.64 27.67 3.66
C ARG A 89 -8.20 29.07 3.88
N THR A 90 -8.93 29.28 4.96
CA THR A 90 -9.50 30.58 5.32
C THR A 90 -8.66 31.33 6.35
N ALA A 91 -7.74 30.64 7.06
CA ALA A 91 -6.81 31.25 7.99
C ALA A 91 -5.88 32.26 7.27
N ALA A 92 -5.35 33.23 8.00
CA ALA A 92 -4.34 34.15 7.46
C ALA A 92 -3.05 33.41 7.13
N LYS A 93 -2.59 32.56 8.05
CA LYS A 93 -1.46 31.66 7.78
C LYS A 93 -1.90 30.41 7.04
N LYS A 94 -1.80 30.44 5.73
CA LYS A 94 -2.21 29.34 4.82
C LYS A 94 -1.31 28.13 4.97
N SER A 95 -1.87 26.94 4.74
CA SER A 95 -1.09 25.73 4.48
C SER A 95 -0.99 25.46 2.99
N PHE A 96 0.14 24.90 2.54
CA PHE A 96 0.46 24.69 1.12
C PHE A 96 0.74 23.23 0.79
N LYS A 97 0.52 22.90 -0.47
CA LYS A 97 0.95 21.63 -1.08
C LYS A 97 1.85 21.90 -2.28
N LEU A 98 2.98 21.23 -2.30
CA LEU A 98 3.85 21.11 -3.44
C LEU A 98 3.61 19.76 -4.11
N SER A 99 3.63 19.73 -5.44
CA SER A 99 3.54 18.53 -6.26
C SER A 99 4.66 18.53 -7.28
N PHE A 100 5.57 17.57 -7.18
CA PHE A 100 6.74 17.51 -8.04
C PHE A 100 6.40 16.90 -9.40
N ASN A 101 5.33 16.11 -9.49
CA ASN A 101 4.89 15.40 -10.68
C ASN A 101 3.73 16.07 -11.45
N THR A 102 3.22 17.22 -11.04
CA THR A 102 2.08 17.88 -11.72
C THR A 102 2.37 18.27 -13.15
N TYR A 103 3.55 18.81 -13.43
CA TYR A 103 3.96 19.29 -14.77
C TYR A 103 4.97 18.36 -15.43
N GLU A 104 5.56 17.45 -14.69
CA GLU A 104 6.52 16.45 -15.17
C GLU A 104 6.13 15.08 -14.55
N PRO A 105 5.32 14.28 -15.24
CA PRO A 105 4.88 12.98 -14.75
C PRO A 105 6.04 12.09 -14.31
N GLY A 106 5.88 11.40 -13.15
CA GLY A 106 6.90 10.53 -12.58
C GLY A 106 8.05 11.22 -11.84
N ARG A 107 8.14 12.57 -11.88
CA ARG A 107 9.18 13.30 -11.16
C ARG A 107 8.98 13.21 -9.65
N ARG A 108 10.08 12.97 -8.93
CA ARG A 108 10.13 12.91 -7.46
C ARG A 108 11.27 13.78 -6.93
N PHE A 109 11.09 14.28 -5.70
CA PHE A 109 12.12 14.97 -4.93
C PHE A 109 12.58 14.07 -3.78
N TYR A 110 13.76 13.47 -3.88
CA TYR A 110 14.27 12.47 -2.92
C TYR A 110 13.22 11.41 -2.55
N GLY A 111 12.57 10.85 -3.56
CA GLY A 111 11.53 9.83 -3.41
C GLY A 111 10.11 10.38 -3.16
N LEU A 112 9.93 11.66 -2.87
CA LEU A 112 8.62 12.28 -2.63
C LEU A 112 7.99 12.77 -3.92
N GLU A 113 6.73 12.46 -4.15
CA GLU A 113 5.92 13.08 -5.22
C GLU A 113 5.29 14.39 -4.78
N LYS A 114 5.01 14.52 -3.49
CA LYS A 114 4.28 15.65 -2.91
C LYS A 114 4.88 16.01 -1.56
N MET A 115 4.78 17.28 -1.19
CA MET A 115 5.21 17.84 0.08
C MET A 115 4.09 18.70 0.65
N ASN A 116 3.79 18.56 1.95
CA ASN A 116 2.81 19.40 2.64
C ASN A 116 3.52 20.36 3.57
N LEU A 117 3.19 21.64 3.48
CA LEU A 117 3.68 22.69 4.38
C LEU A 117 2.49 23.18 5.22
N ASN A 118 2.42 22.72 6.46
CA ASN A 118 1.35 23.08 7.38
C ASN A 118 1.70 24.39 8.09
N GLY A 119 0.76 25.36 8.06
CA GLY A 119 0.95 26.66 8.68
C GLY A 119 0.78 26.66 10.20
N GLU A 120 0.14 25.63 10.77
CA GLU A 120 -0.13 25.49 12.22
C GLU A 120 -0.74 26.77 12.80
N HIS A 121 -1.76 27.32 12.14
CA HIS A 121 -2.33 28.63 12.42
C HIS A 121 -2.99 28.72 13.80
N ASN A 122 -3.43 27.61 14.39
CA ASN A 122 -4.05 27.49 15.70
C ASN A 122 -3.08 27.13 16.84
N ASP A 123 -1.80 26.86 16.50
CA ASP A 123 -0.76 26.49 17.47
C ASP A 123 0.30 27.58 17.60
N PRO A 124 0.37 28.31 18.72
CA PRO A 124 1.40 29.33 18.93
C PRO A 124 2.82 28.74 18.96
N SER A 125 3.00 27.47 19.33
CA SER A 125 4.29 26.79 19.36
C SER A 125 4.78 26.34 17.99
N VAL A 126 3.87 26.13 17.02
CA VAL A 126 4.14 25.47 15.73
C VAL A 126 4.81 24.10 15.92
N ALA A 127 4.59 23.43 17.05
CA ALA A 127 5.34 22.24 17.45
C ALA A 127 4.48 21.02 17.78
N ARG A 128 3.21 21.20 18.14
CA ARG A 128 2.35 20.12 18.67
C ARG A 128 2.18 18.98 17.70
N SER A 129 1.86 19.26 16.44
CA SER A 129 1.74 18.24 15.41
C SER A 129 3.05 17.48 15.19
N LYS A 130 4.19 18.21 15.13
CA LYS A 130 5.52 17.61 14.95
C LYS A 130 5.89 16.69 16.10
N ILE A 131 5.67 17.10 17.35
CA ILE A 131 5.91 16.27 18.54
C ILE A 131 5.12 14.97 18.45
N ASN A 132 3.85 15.05 18.05
CA ASN A 132 3.00 13.87 17.93
C ASN A 132 3.44 12.93 16.80
N TRP A 133 3.89 13.48 15.65
CA TRP A 133 4.48 12.66 14.58
C TRP A 133 5.73 11.91 15.04
N ASP A 134 6.57 12.55 15.83
CA ASP A 134 7.77 11.91 16.38
C ASP A 134 7.44 10.80 17.38
N LEU A 135 6.49 11.05 18.27
CA LEU A 135 6.02 10.03 19.22
C LEU A 135 5.45 8.81 18.48
N CYS A 136 4.63 9.01 17.44
CA CYS A 136 4.11 7.92 16.61
C CYS A 136 5.26 7.06 16.05
N ARG A 137 6.27 7.70 15.48
CA ARG A 137 7.40 6.99 14.87
C ARG A 137 8.26 6.26 15.90
N GLN A 138 8.51 6.86 17.05
CA GLN A 138 9.31 6.26 18.12
C GLN A 138 8.71 4.97 18.68
N ILE A 139 7.39 4.82 18.63
CA ILE A 139 6.69 3.62 19.12
C ILE A 139 6.25 2.67 18.00
N GLY A 140 6.69 2.92 16.75
CA GLY A 140 6.47 2.05 15.62
C GLY A 140 5.06 2.11 15.03
N ILE A 141 4.35 3.24 15.13
CA ILE A 141 3.10 3.50 14.41
C ILE A 141 3.44 3.98 12.98
N PRO A 142 2.79 3.45 11.92
CA PRO A 142 2.99 3.93 10.56
C PRO A 142 2.46 5.36 10.42
N ALA A 143 3.35 6.33 10.54
CA ALA A 143 3.03 7.75 10.55
C ALA A 143 3.91 8.53 9.57
N SER A 144 3.47 9.73 9.19
CA SER A 144 4.23 10.63 8.32
C SER A 144 5.55 11.06 8.97
N ARG A 145 6.62 11.16 8.17
CA ARG A 145 7.81 11.91 8.57
C ARG A 145 7.44 13.39 8.62
N ALA A 146 8.00 14.12 9.54
CA ALA A 146 7.79 15.56 9.65
C ALA A 146 9.03 16.27 10.16
N ASN A 147 9.28 17.49 9.69
CA ASN A 147 10.26 18.42 10.21
C ASN A 147 9.79 19.86 10.04
N HIS A 148 10.48 20.81 10.66
CA HIS A 148 10.19 22.23 10.45
C HIS A 148 11.00 22.76 9.27
N VAL A 149 10.43 23.77 8.58
CA VAL A 149 11.09 24.48 7.49
C VAL A 149 10.78 25.97 7.54
N GLN A 150 11.73 26.80 7.08
CA GLN A 150 11.53 28.20 6.79
C GLN A 150 11.06 28.35 5.35
N LEU A 151 9.89 28.94 5.14
CA LEU A 151 9.34 29.17 3.80
C LEU A 151 9.62 30.62 3.36
N TYR A 152 10.13 30.76 2.14
CA TYR A 152 10.29 32.04 1.44
C TYR A 152 9.53 31.98 0.12
N ILE A 153 8.77 33.02 -0.20
CA ILE A 153 8.08 33.17 -1.48
C ILE A 153 8.54 34.46 -2.14
N ASN A 154 9.07 34.36 -3.37
CA ASN A 154 9.64 35.47 -4.14
C ASN A 154 10.72 36.28 -3.35
N GLY A 155 11.47 35.59 -2.51
CA GLY A 155 12.55 36.19 -1.69
C GLY A 155 12.10 36.74 -0.35
N GLU A 156 10.78 36.87 -0.09
CA GLU A 156 10.24 37.34 1.18
C GLU A 156 10.00 36.18 2.15
N TYR A 157 10.34 36.37 3.42
CA TYR A 157 10.09 35.37 4.47
C TYR A 157 8.59 35.20 4.68
N TRP A 158 8.10 33.98 4.49
CA TRP A 158 6.68 33.65 4.58
C TRP A 158 6.31 32.99 5.92
N GLY A 159 7.30 32.55 6.69
CA GLY A 159 7.13 32.04 8.05
C GLY A 159 7.71 30.66 8.30
N LEU A 160 7.48 30.18 9.52
CA LEU A 160 7.84 28.85 9.98
C LEU A 160 6.72 27.87 9.71
N TYR A 161 7.01 26.76 9.06
CA TYR A 161 6.03 25.72 8.67
C TYR A 161 6.46 24.35 9.18
N VAL A 162 5.48 23.46 9.41
CA VAL A 162 5.74 22.03 9.58
C VAL A 162 5.60 21.37 8.21
N HIS A 163 6.70 20.82 7.70
CA HIS A 163 6.70 19.95 6.54
C HIS A 163 6.29 18.56 6.96
N VAL A 164 5.20 18.03 6.40
CA VAL A 164 4.64 16.72 6.71
C VAL A 164 4.60 15.88 5.43
N GLU A 165 5.14 14.67 5.50
CA GLU A 165 5.08 13.69 4.40
C GLU A 165 3.63 13.46 3.97
N HIS A 166 3.41 13.42 2.66
CA HIS A 166 2.07 13.16 2.12
C HIS A 166 1.76 11.68 2.17
N VAL A 167 0.57 11.32 2.66
CA VAL A 167 0.08 9.94 2.62
C VAL A 167 -0.52 9.68 1.23
N ASP A 168 0.18 8.89 0.44
CA ASP A 168 -0.16 8.45 -0.92
C ASP A 168 0.44 7.06 -1.21
N GLU A 169 0.48 6.66 -2.47
CA GLU A 169 1.00 5.37 -2.94
C GLU A 169 2.45 5.15 -2.50
N VAL A 170 3.29 6.22 -2.58
CA VAL A 170 4.70 6.16 -2.15
C VAL A 170 4.82 5.90 -0.64
N PHE A 171 3.95 6.54 0.14
CA PHE A 171 3.91 6.34 1.59
C PHE A 171 3.56 4.89 1.93
N VAL A 172 2.47 4.35 1.38
CA VAL A 172 2.03 2.98 1.70
C VAL A 172 3.02 1.94 1.23
N GLN A 173 3.62 2.12 0.04
CA GLN A 173 4.72 1.27 -0.45
C GLN A 173 5.88 1.23 0.53
N SER A 174 6.30 2.38 1.05
CA SER A 174 7.45 2.47 1.97
C SER A 174 7.18 1.89 3.36
N ARG A 175 5.92 1.83 3.80
CA ARG A 175 5.50 1.33 5.13
C ARG A 175 5.08 -0.12 5.12
N PHE A 176 4.44 -0.57 4.04
CA PHE A 176 3.77 -1.88 3.97
C PHE A 176 4.31 -2.79 2.87
N GLY A 177 5.24 -2.28 2.04
CA GLY A 177 5.88 -3.05 0.98
C GLY A 177 5.02 -3.25 -0.28
N ASN A 178 3.81 -2.68 -0.31
CA ASN A 178 2.93 -2.68 -1.47
C ASN A 178 2.10 -1.40 -1.54
N GLN A 179 1.53 -1.09 -2.71
CA GLN A 179 0.74 0.12 -2.96
C GLN A 179 -0.58 -0.15 -3.71
N ASP A 180 -0.86 -1.40 -4.01
CA ASP A 180 -1.96 -1.87 -4.86
C ASP A 180 -3.32 -1.89 -4.16
N GLY A 181 -3.34 -1.76 -2.84
CA GLY A 181 -4.57 -1.77 -2.06
C GLY A 181 -5.30 -0.42 -2.01
N ASN A 182 -6.56 -0.47 -1.58
CA ASN A 182 -7.38 0.72 -1.39
C ASN A 182 -6.89 1.55 -0.21
N LEU A 183 -6.58 2.81 -0.44
CA LEU A 183 -6.24 3.80 0.57
C LEU A 183 -7.42 4.77 0.76
N TYR A 184 -8.04 4.73 1.92
CA TYR A 184 -9.15 5.60 2.29
C TYR A 184 -8.67 6.73 3.19
N LYS A 185 -8.87 7.99 2.78
CA LYS A 185 -8.75 9.15 3.66
C LYS A 185 -10.06 9.33 4.40
N CYS A 186 -10.04 9.09 5.70
CA CYS A 186 -11.21 9.14 6.57
C CYS A 186 -11.36 10.53 7.20
N LEU A 187 -12.41 11.23 6.80
CA LEU A 187 -12.71 12.59 7.17
C LEU A 187 -14.08 12.64 7.87
N TYR A 188 -14.37 13.74 8.61
CA TYR A 188 -15.66 13.88 9.25
C TYR A 188 -16.82 13.68 8.25
N PRO A 189 -17.81 12.80 8.53
CA PRO A 189 -18.05 12.00 9.72
C PRO A 189 -17.69 10.51 9.57
N ALA A 190 -16.43 10.13 9.42
CA ALA A 190 -15.99 8.74 9.27
C ALA A 190 -16.07 7.97 10.61
N ASP A 191 -17.25 7.49 10.97
CA ASP A 191 -17.57 6.86 12.26
C ASP A 191 -17.43 5.33 12.28
N LEU A 192 -17.27 4.69 11.13
CA LEU A 192 -17.21 3.23 10.94
C LEU A 192 -18.44 2.48 11.50
N VAL A 193 -19.58 3.14 11.57
CA VAL A 193 -20.85 2.53 11.97
C VAL A 193 -21.44 1.74 10.81
N PHE A 194 -21.95 0.55 11.09
CA PHE A 194 -22.58 -0.31 10.10
C PHE A 194 -23.87 0.28 9.56
N LYS A 195 -23.94 0.49 8.24
CA LYS A 195 -25.09 1.01 7.50
C LYS A 195 -25.77 -0.04 6.64
N GLY A 196 -25.12 -1.20 6.45
CA GLY A 196 -25.55 -2.30 5.58
C GLY A 196 -24.35 -2.90 4.84
N THR A 197 -24.60 -4.00 4.12
CA THR A 197 -23.56 -4.72 3.34
C THR A 197 -23.32 -4.15 1.95
N ASP A 198 -24.18 -3.24 1.48
CA ASP A 198 -24.02 -2.57 0.20
C ASP A 198 -22.86 -1.56 0.27
N PRO A 199 -21.78 -1.72 -0.53
CA PRO A 199 -20.64 -0.82 -0.54
C PRO A 199 -20.98 0.64 -0.84
N ASP A 200 -22.02 0.90 -1.62
CA ASP A 200 -22.43 2.25 -2.00
C ASP A 200 -22.94 3.09 -0.82
N LEU A 201 -23.34 2.47 0.28
CA LEU A 201 -23.74 3.15 1.51
C LEU A 201 -22.57 3.92 2.17
N TYR A 202 -21.33 3.56 1.85
CA TYR A 202 -20.11 4.19 2.39
C TYR A 202 -19.52 5.27 1.47
N LYS A 203 -20.14 5.50 0.30
CA LYS A 203 -19.80 6.56 -0.67
C LYS A 203 -20.52 7.89 -0.39
N GLU A 204 -21.19 8.00 0.74
CA GLU A 204 -21.95 9.19 1.11
C GLU A 204 -21.10 10.46 1.10
N VAL A 205 -21.60 11.50 0.44
CA VAL A 205 -20.95 12.81 0.34
C VAL A 205 -21.43 13.73 1.44
N PHE A 206 -20.50 14.22 2.25
CA PHE A 206 -20.74 15.18 3.30
C PHE A 206 -19.91 16.46 3.06
N TRP A 207 -20.56 17.60 3.00
CA TRP A 207 -19.93 18.89 2.66
C TRP A 207 -19.07 18.85 1.37
N GLY A 208 -19.59 18.19 0.34
CA GLY A 208 -18.94 18.13 -0.98
C GLY A 208 -17.77 17.14 -1.09
N ARG A 209 -17.56 16.26 -0.10
CA ARG A 209 -16.54 15.19 -0.12
C ARG A 209 -17.05 13.92 0.55
N ARG A 210 -16.52 12.78 0.18
CA ARG A 210 -16.84 11.52 0.86
C ARG A 210 -16.21 11.48 2.25
N ALA A 211 -16.92 10.88 3.23
CA ALA A 211 -16.37 10.61 4.56
C ALA A 211 -15.19 9.62 4.48
N TYR A 212 -15.29 8.62 3.60
CA TYR A 212 -14.24 7.68 3.25
C TYR A 212 -13.79 7.98 1.82
N ASP A 213 -12.84 8.90 1.65
CA ASP A 213 -12.39 9.40 0.35
C ASP A 213 -11.29 8.49 -0.22
N LEU A 214 -11.62 7.70 -1.22
CA LEU A 214 -10.70 6.75 -1.87
C LEU A 214 -9.59 7.52 -2.60
N ARG A 215 -8.32 7.18 -2.30
CA ARG A 215 -7.13 7.89 -2.80
C ARG A 215 -6.35 7.10 -3.84
N THR A 216 -6.44 5.77 -3.80
CA THR A 216 -5.91 4.83 -4.79
C THR A 216 -7.08 4.16 -5.50
N ASN A 217 -6.87 3.46 -6.60
CA ASN A 217 -7.89 2.66 -7.31
C ASN A 217 -9.22 3.43 -7.59
N GLN A 218 -9.13 4.75 -7.80
CA GLN A 218 -10.29 5.62 -7.93
C GLN A 218 -11.16 5.29 -9.15
N ALA A 219 -10.58 4.70 -10.20
CA ALA A 219 -11.31 4.32 -11.41
C ALA A 219 -12.27 3.15 -11.14
N LEU A 220 -11.90 2.22 -10.24
CA LEU A 220 -12.76 1.11 -9.83
C LEU A 220 -13.86 1.56 -8.89
N ASP A 221 -13.59 2.55 -8.05
CA ASP A 221 -14.51 3.08 -7.03
C ASP A 221 -15.18 1.98 -6.20
N ASP A 222 -14.45 0.89 -5.91
CA ASP A 222 -14.94 -0.26 -5.13
C ASP A 222 -14.70 -0.05 -3.64
N TYR A 223 -15.77 -0.19 -2.85
CA TYR A 223 -15.79 -0.07 -1.39
C TYR A 223 -16.15 -1.39 -0.70
N SER A 224 -16.10 -2.50 -1.40
CA SER A 224 -16.50 -3.82 -0.88
C SER A 224 -15.64 -4.26 0.31
N ASP A 225 -14.34 -3.99 0.28
CA ASP A 225 -13.40 -4.27 1.34
C ASP A 225 -13.71 -3.44 2.61
N LEU A 226 -13.98 -2.16 2.47
CA LEU A 226 -14.37 -1.27 3.58
C LEU A 226 -15.71 -1.69 4.18
N ALA A 227 -16.71 -2.01 3.34
CA ALA A 227 -18.03 -2.46 3.78
C ALA A 227 -17.91 -3.77 4.60
N HIS A 228 -17.10 -4.71 4.12
CA HIS A 228 -16.82 -5.96 4.83
C HIS A 228 -16.10 -5.72 6.17
N PHE A 229 -15.07 -4.88 6.22
CA PHE A 229 -14.41 -4.52 7.46
C PHE A 229 -15.39 -3.91 8.48
N ILE A 230 -16.23 -2.97 8.04
CA ILE A 230 -17.24 -2.33 8.90
C ILE A 230 -18.28 -3.35 9.37
N GLU A 231 -18.70 -4.28 8.52
CA GLU A 231 -19.61 -5.38 8.90
C GLU A 231 -18.97 -6.25 9.99
N VAL A 232 -17.76 -6.76 9.77
CA VAL A 232 -17.02 -7.56 10.76
C VAL A 232 -16.90 -6.81 12.08
N LEU A 233 -16.46 -5.55 12.05
CA LEU A 233 -16.31 -4.72 13.24
C LEU A 233 -17.61 -4.59 14.04
N ASN A 234 -18.76 -4.43 13.40
CA ASN A 234 -20.00 -4.09 14.07
C ASN A 234 -20.91 -5.29 14.35
N GLN A 235 -20.93 -6.30 13.47
CA GLN A 235 -21.91 -7.38 13.52
C GLN A 235 -21.38 -8.67 14.16
N THR A 236 -20.06 -8.87 14.20
CA THR A 236 -19.48 -10.07 14.81
C THR A 236 -19.74 -10.07 16.32
N PRO A 237 -20.26 -11.17 16.91
CA PRO A 237 -20.41 -11.28 18.36
C PRO A 237 -19.05 -11.18 19.07
N LEU A 238 -19.01 -10.55 20.25
CA LEU A 238 -17.77 -10.30 21.01
C LEU A 238 -16.86 -11.53 21.19
N PRO A 239 -17.36 -12.75 21.49
CA PRO A 239 -16.48 -13.91 21.62
C PRO A 239 -15.77 -14.33 20.32
N GLN A 240 -16.34 -14.02 19.15
CA GLN A 240 -15.75 -14.30 17.85
C GLN A 240 -14.98 -13.10 17.28
N LEU A 241 -15.17 -11.91 17.85
CA LEU A 241 -14.61 -10.68 17.32
C LEU A 241 -13.07 -10.71 17.17
N PRO A 242 -12.27 -11.24 18.11
CA PRO A 242 -10.83 -11.31 17.91
C PRO A 242 -10.43 -12.13 16.69
N CYS A 243 -11.12 -13.24 16.44
CA CYS A 243 -10.87 -14.11 15.30
C CYS A 243 -11.13 -13.41 13.96
N GLU A 244 -12.34 -12.85 13.81
CA GLU A 244 -12.80 -12.27 12.56
C GLU A 244 -12.14 -10.91 12.31
N LEU A 245 -11.92 -10.12 13.38
CA LEU A 245 -11.35 -8.78 13.25
C LEU A 245 -9.87 -8.83 12.88
N GLU A 246 -9.06 -9.68 13.53
CA GLU A 246 -7.63 -9.79 13.19
C GLU A 246 -7.38 -10.43 11.82
N ALA A 247 -8.38 -11.06 11.20
CA ALA A 247 -8.29 -11.48 9.80
C ALA A 247 -8.37 -10.29 8.82
N VAL A 248 -9.02 -9.19 9.20
CA VAL A 248 -9.30 -8.05 8.30
C VAL A 248 -8.69 -6.72 8.76
N PHE A 249 -8.16 -6.63 9.99
CA PHE A 249 -7.64 -5.41 10.58
C PHE A 249 -6.43 -5.67 11.49
N ASN A 250 -5.42 -4.81 11.40
CA ASN A 250 -4.22 -4.85 12.26
C ASN A 250 -4.52 -4.21 13.62
N VAL A 251 -5.08 -5.02 14.54
CA VAL A 251 -5.47 -4.58 15.88
C VAL A 251 -4.26 -4.16 16.72
N ASP A 252 -3.11 -4.83 16.59
CA ASP A 252 -1.92 -4.55 17.39
C ASP A 252 -1.40 -3.11 17.18
N THR A 253 -1.22 -2.72 15.92
CA THR A 253 -0.80 -1.34 15.57
C THR A 253 -1.84 -0.32 15.98
N TYR A 254 -3.13 -0.64 15.83
CA TYR A 254 -4.21 0.26 16.22
C TYR A 254 -4.25 0.50 17.74
N LEU A 255 -4.06 -0.53 18.57
CA LEU A 255 -4.02 -0.38 20.03
C LEU A 255 -2.90 0.55 20.50
N LYS A 256 -1.72 0.50 19.86
CA LYS A 256 -0.62 1.47 20.10
C LYS A 256 -1.04 2.88 19.70
N ALA A 257 -1.67 3.03 18.53
CA ALA A 257 -2.08 4.32 18.01
C ALA A 257 -3.11 5.00 18.92
N ILE A 258 -4.14 4.28 19.37
CA ILE A 258 -5.15 4.85 20.28
C ILE A 258 -4.60 5.12 21.69
N ALA A 259 -3.61 4.34 22.16
CA ALA A 259 -2.93 4.66 23.42
C ALA A 259 -2.19 6.01 23.32
N LEU A 260 -1.53 6.27 22.20
CA LEU A 260 -0.85 7.54 21.97
C LEU A 260 -1.85 8.69 21.73
N ASP A 261 -2.90 8.49 20.94
CA ASP A 261 -3.96 9.49 20.74
C ASP A 261 -4.56 9.98 22.06
N VAL A 262 -4.82 9.02 22.96
CA VAL A 262 -5.31 9.31 24.31
C VAL A 262 -4.27 10.06 25.13
N LEU A 263 -2.98 9.70 25.06
CA LEU A 263 -1.90 10.36 25.78
C LEU A 263 -1.63 11.79 25.27
N THR A 264 -1.75 12.02 23.98
CA THR A 264 -1.56 13.34 23.37
C THR A 264 -2.81 14.20 23.41
N GLY A 265 -3.94 13.65 23.88
CA GLY A 265 -5.20 14.37 23.96
C GLY A 265 -5.83 14.62 22.61
N ASN A 266 -5.58 13.74 21.63
CA ASN A 266 -6.13 13.86 20.29
C ASN A 266 -7.65 13.67 20.31
N TRP A 267 -8.38 14.77 20.30
CA TRP A 267 -9.84 14.75 20.22
C TRP A 267 -10.35 14.83 18.78
N ASP A 268 -9.55 15.35 17.82
CA ASP A 268 -9.96 15.49 16.42
C ASP A 268 -9.66 14.23 15.57
N GLY A 269 -9.38 13.14 16.24
CA GLY A 269 -9.15 11.82 15.65
C GLY A 269 -10.42 10.96 15.55
N PRO A 270 -10.26 9.66 15.23
CA PRO A 270 -11.36 8.71 15.03
C PRO A 270 -12.17 8.47 16.30
N ILE A 271 -11.54 8.56 17.49
CA ILE A 271 -12.15 8.13 18.74
C ILE A 271 -13.20 9.15 19.23
N TYR A 272 -12.93 10.44 19.10
CA TYR A 272 -13.87 11.46 19.55
C TYR A 272 -14.60 12.12 18.37
N ASN A 273 -13.88 12.75 17.44
CA ASN A 273 -14.47 13.56 16.36
C ASN A 273 -14.70 12.79 15.04
N LYS A 274 -14.46 11.46 14.97
CA LYS A 274 -14.65 10.64 13.75
C LYS A 274 -14.03 11.26 12.49
N ASN A 275 -12.77 11.68 12.62
CA ASN A 275 -12.04 12.46 11.61
C ASN A 275 -10.56 12.07 11.58
N ASN A 276 -9.82 12.55 10.61
CA ASN A 276 -8.37 12.63 10.57
C ASN A 276 -7.61 11.29 10.76
N PHE A 277 -7.90 10.31 9.92
CA PHE A 277 -7.12 9.07 9.82
C PHE A 277 -7.16 8.54 8.39
N TYR A 278 -6.31 7.55 8.11
CA TYR A 278 -6.40 6.74 6.90
C TYR A 278 -6.56 5.27 7.26
N LEU A 279 -7.20 4.55 6.35
CA LEU A 279 -7.23 3.09 6.34
C LEU A 279 -6.63 2.62 5.02
N TYR A 280 -5.64 1.75 5.08
CA TYR A 280 -5.03 1.14 3.91
C TYR A 280 -5.30 -0.36 3.89
N LYS A 281 -5.93 -0.87 2.84
CA LYS A 281 -6.11 -2.30 2.61
C LYS A 281 -4.79 -2.90 2.14
N ASN A 282 -4.01 -3.44 3.05
CA ASN A 282 -2.74 -4.09 2.76
C ASN A 282 -3.00 -5.44 2.08
N THR A 283 -2.76 -5.55 0.79
CA THR A 283 -3.04 -6.75 -0.01
C THR A 283 -2.15 -7.93 0.36
N ALA A 284 -0.91 -7.67 0.81
CA ALA A 284 -0.01 -8.72 1.28
C ALA A 284 -0.47 -9.38 2.59
N THR A 285 -1.26 -8.70 3.40
CA THR A 285 -1.75 -9.24 4.68
C THR A 285 -3.25 -9.54 4.68
N GLY A 286 -3.99 -8.95 3.74
CA GLY A 286 -5.45 -8.97 3.73
C GLY A 286 -6.09 -8.09 4.81
N GLN A 287 -5.30 -7.36 5.60
CA GLN A 287 -5.77 -6.54 6.71
C GLN A 287 -5.83 -5.06 6.32
N PHE A 288 -6.71 -4.31 6.98
CA PHE A 288 -6.61 -2.86 7.01
C PHE A 288 -5.55 -2.41 8.00
N GLU A 289 -4.70 -1.47 7.57
CA GLU A 289 -3.72 -0.78 8.38
C GLU A 289 -4.26 0.60 8.76
N TYR A 290 -4.14 0.96 10.04
CA TYR A 290 -4.48 2.28 10.53
C TYR A 290 -3.30 3.24 10.40
N ILE A 291 -3.54 4.45 9.84
CA ILE A 291 -2.51 5.48 9.68
C ILE A 291 -3.06 6.78 10.29
N PRO A 292 -2.40 7.35 11.32
CA PRO A 292 -2.81 8.62 11.90
C PRO A 292 -2.61 9.78 10.91
N TYR A 293 -3.45 10.80 11.03
CA TYR A 293 -3.40 11.96 10.14
C TYR A 293 -3.86 13.22 10.88
N ASP A 294 -3.27 14.39 10.52
CA ASP A 294 -3.64 15.74 10.97
C ASP A 294 -3.65 15.88 12.50
N LEU A 295 -2.47 15.75 13.10
CA LEU A 295 -2.27 15.66 14.56
C LEU A 295 -2.06 17.04 15.22
N ASP A 296 -2.62 18.12 14.65
CA ASP A 296 -2.46 19.48 15.14
C ASP A 296 -3.33 19.80 16.36
N ASN A 297 -4.49 19.17 16.50
CA ASN A 297 -5.41 19.38 17.62
C ASN A 297 -5.12 18.45 18.80
N THR A 298 -3.91 18.56 19.34
CA THR A 298 -3.34 17.72 20.41
C THR A 298 -2.61 18.54 21.47
N LEU A 299 -2.13 17.89 22.52
CA LEU A 299 -1.26 18.46 23.54
C LEU A 299 -1.80 19.77 24.15
N GLY A 300 -3.11 19.79 24.48
CA GLY A 300 -3.76 20.90 25.16
C GLY A 300 -4.47 21.89 24.26
N ILE A 301 -4.55 21.65 22.93
CA ILE A 301 -5.51 22.39 22.08
C ILE A 301 -6.91 21.88 22.34
N ASP A 302 -7.82 22.77 22.66
CA ASP A 302 -9.21 22.47 23.01
C ASP A 302 -10.19 23.54 22.48
N TRP A 303 -11.19 23.10 21.73
CA TRP A 303 -12.26 23.95 21.20
C TRP A 303 -13.62 23.74 21.88
N PHE A 304 -13.69 22.82 22.86
CA PHE A 304 -14.93 22.39 23.48
C PHE A 304 -15.08 22.79 24.96
N GLY A 305 -13.97 23.20 25.60
CA GLY A 305 -13.94 23.46 27.05
C GLY A 305 -13.88 22.16 27.86
N GLU A 306 -13.31 21.08 27.28
CA GLU A 306 -13.19 19.78 27.91
C GLU A 306 -11.85 19.63 28.63
N ASP A 307 -11.85 18.92 29.74
CA ASP A 307 -10.60 18.56 30.45
C ASP A 307 -9.97 17.32 29.84
N TRP A 308 -9.33 17.48 28.68
CA TRP A 308 -8.65 16.39 27.99
C TRP A 308 -7.50 15.78 28.80
N ALA A 309 -6.87 16.57 29.66
CA ALA A 309 -5.75 16.09 30.46
C ALA A 309 -6.17 15.06 31.51
N ASN A 310 -7.35 15.19 32.10
CA ASN A 310 -7.85 14.28 33.14
C ASN A 310 -8.91 13.29 32.64
N ARG A 311 -9.34 13.38 31.37
CA ARG A 311 -10.36 12.50 30.80
C ARG A 311 -10.00 11.03 30.97
N ASP A 312 -10.99 10.18 31.26
CA ASP A 312 -10.82 8.72 31.44
C ASP A 312 -10.25 8.08 30.17
N MET A 313 -9.12 7.37 30.34
CA MET A 313 -8.40 6.75 29.23
C MET A 313 -9.11 5.55 28.61
N TYR A 314 -10.03 4.91 29.33
CA TYR A 314 -10.84 3.81 28.83
C TYR A 314 -12.21 4.26 28.28
N HIS A 315 -12.60 5.52 28.53
CA HIS A 315 -13.85 6.14 28.06
C HIS A 315 -13.57 7.44 27.26
N TRP A 316 -12.58 7.37 26.39
CA TRP A 316 -12.16 8.52 25.57
C TRP A 316 -13.17 8.89 24.49
N ALA A 317 -13.95 7.92 23.99
CA ALA A 317 -14.90 8.12 22.91
C ALA A 317 -15.93 9.23 23.20
N HIS A 318 -16.51 9.79 22.13
CA HIS A 318 -17.60 10.75 22.27
C HIS A 318 -18.77 10.13 23.05
N PRO A 319 -19.28 10.82 24.11
CA PRO A 319 -20.21 10.18 25.04
C PRO A 319 -21.59 9.83 24.44
N ASN A 320 -22.00 10.52 23.39
CA ASN A 320 -23.34 10.42 22.80
C ASN A 320 -23.34 9.86 21.36
N GLU A 321 -22.22 9.39 20.87
CA GLU A 321 -22.10 8.88 19.51
C GLU A 321 -21.32 7.56 19.48
N ALA A 322 -21.74 6.64 18.61
CA ALA A 322 -21.04 5.37 18.46
C ALA A 322 -19.63 5.57 17.86
N ARG A 323 -18.68 4.83 18.41
CA ARG A 323 -17.30 4.72 17.93
C ARG A 323 -16.87 3.25 17.94
N PRO A 324 -17.42 2.42 17.05
CA PRO A 324 -17.27 0.98 17.13
C PRO A 324 -15.82 0.52 17.10
N LEU A 325 -14.95 1.19 16.33
CA LEU A 325 -13.53 0.84 16.26
C LEU A 325 -12.81 1.02 17.61
N TYR A 326 -13.28 1.92 18.48
CA TYR A 326 -12.73 2.09 19.82
C TYR A 326 -13.50 1.26 20.86
N SER A 327 -14.82 1.45 20.94
CA SER A 327 -15.62 0.88 22.01
C SER A 327 -15.67 -0.65 21.95
N ARG A 328 -15.94 -1.24 20.77
CA ARG A 328 -16.02 -2.69 20.63
C ARG A 328 -14.68 -3.40 20.83
N ILE A 329 -13.59 -2.76 20.41
CA ILE A 329 -12.24 -3.30 20.65
C ILE A 329 -11.95 -3.34 22.16
N LEU A 330 -12.22 -2.26 22.90
CA LEU A 330 -11.98 -2.23 24.34
C LEU A 330 -13.02 -3.01 25.18
N GLU A 331 -14.13 -3.45 24.60
CA GLU A 331 -15.04 -4.43 25.21
C GLU A 331 -14.44 -5.85 25.24
N VAL A 332 -13.46 -6.17 24.37
CA VAL A 332 -12.71 -7.43 24.40
C VAL A 332 -11.66 -7.36 25.50
N PRO A 333 -11.71 -8.22 26.53
CA PRO A 333 -10.81 -8.13 27.68
C PRO A 333 -9.32 -8.21 27.31
N GLU A 334 -8.97 -9.07 26.36
CA GLU A 334 -7.60 -9.25 25.88
C GLU A 334 -7.06 -8.00 25.19
N TYR A 335 -7.87 -7.33 24.40
CA TYR A 335 -7.50 -6.09 23.74
C TYR A 335 -7.40 -4.92 24.72
N ARG A 336 -8.28 -4.87 25.70
CA ARG A 336 -8.20 -3.87 26.78
C ARG A 336 -6.94 -4.04 27.62
N ALA A 337 -6.55 -5.26 27.95
CA ALA A 337 -5.30 -5.56 28.64
C ALA A 337 -4.09 -5.16 27.79
N ARG A 338 -4.05 -5.49 26.50
CA ARG A 338 -3.00 -5.05 25.56
C ARG A 338 -2.94 -3.51 25.43
N TYR A 339 -4.08 -2.84 25.41
CA TYR A 339 -4.13 -1.36 25.42
C TYR A 339 -3.48 -0.80 26.69
N SER A 340 -3.79 -1.35 27.88
CA SER A 340 -3.15 -0.95 29.14
C SER A 340 -1.65 -1.23 29.13
N TYR A 341 -1.24 -2.35 28.56
CA TYR A 341 0.18 -2.68 28.38
C TYR A 341 0.89 -1.63 27.50
N TYR A 342 0.35 -1.30 26.33
CA TYR A 342 0.95 -0.27 25.45
C TYR A 342 0.97 1.11 26.11
N MET A 343 -0.10 1.47 26.81
CA MET A 343 -0.13 2.70 27.60
C MET A 343 1.02 2.72 28.61
N THR A 344 1.25 1.63 29.35
CA THR A 344 2.34 1.49 30.30
C THR A 344 3.69 1.64 29.62
N GLN A 345 3.93 0.94 28.52
CA GLN A 345 5.18 1.01 27.77
C GLN A 345 5.48 2.44 27.28
N ILE A 346 4.50 3.14 26.74
CA ILE A 346 4.66 4.52 26.24
C ILE A 346 4.96 5.47 27.40
N LEU A 347 4.25 5.34 28.54
CA LEU A 347 4.45 6.16 29.73
C LEU A 347 5.82 5.95 30.41
N GLN A 348 6.40 4.76 30.27
CA GLN A 348 7.72 4.42 30.81
C GLN A 348 8.88 4.75 29.87
N SER A 349 8.60 4.91 28.57
CA SER A 349 9.59 5.20 27.54
C SER A 349 9.47 6.63 27.03
N VAL A 350 8.90 6.80 25.86
CA VAL A 350 8.89 8.08 25.11
C VAL A 350 8.04 9.15 25.77
N TYR A 351 7.00 8.79 26.52
CA TYR A 351 6.13 9.75 27.21
C TYR A 351 6.50 9.92 28.67
N HIS A 352 7.80 10.26 28.92
CA HIS A 352 8.38 10.42 30.25
C HIS A 352 9.15 11.75 30.36
N PRO A 353 8.99 12.55 31.45
CA PRO A 353 9.63 13.86 31.57
C PRO A 353 11.15 13.85 31.34
N GLY A 354 11.85 12.84 31.83
CA GLY A 354 13.29 12.68 31.61
C GLY A 354 13.71 12.51 30.13
N ILE A 355 12.75 12.26 29.23
CA ILE A 355 12.96 12.15 27.77
C ILE A 355 12.53 13.44 27.08
N TRP A 356 11.28 13.87 27.30
CA TRP A 356 10.74 14.99 26.53
C TRP A 356 11.27 16.37 26.94
N ASP A 357 11.68 16.58 28.21
CA ASP A 357 12.08 17.89 28.67
C ASP A 357 13.22 18.50 27.86
N ALA A 358 14.30 17.74 27.69
CA ALA A 358 15.44 18.19 26.88
C ALA A 358 15.04 18.31 25.37
N ALA A 359 14.21 17.42 24.86
CA ALA A 359 13.77 17.47 23.47
C ALA A 359 12.89 18.69 23.17
N LEU A 360 11.99 19.06 24.08
CA LEU A 360 11.16 20.27 23.96
C LEU A 360 12.00 21.55 24.02
N ASP A 361 12.98 21.61 24.91
CA ASP A 361 13.90 22.76 25.00
C ASP A 361 14.70 22.91 23.70
N GLN A 362 15.30 21.82 23.20
CA GLN A 362 16.06 21.84 21.95
C GLN A 362 15.17 22.25 20.76
N LEU A 363 13.93 21.76 20.72
CA LEU A 363 12.98 22.12 19.67
C LEU A 363 12.62 23.60 19.72
N ARG A 364 12.22 24.12 20.91
CA ARG A 364 11.93 25.53 21.12
C ARG A 364 13.10 26.42 20.69
N ASP A 365 14.30 26.11 21.15
CA ASP A 365 15.49 26.92 20.89
C ASP A 365 15.85 26.92 19.39
N ARG A 366 15.75 25.77 18.71
CA ARG A 366 15.99 25.65 17.27
C ARG A 366 14.99 26.48 16.43
N LEU A 367 13.74 26.57 16.86
CA LEU A 367 12.67 27.28 16.15
C LEU A 367 12.61 28.77 16.47
N SER A 368 13.24 29.21 17.54
CA SER A 368 13.07 30.51 18.17
C SER A 368 13.23 31.69 17.19
N ASP A 369 14.35 31.74 16.46
CA ASP A 369 14.62 32.84 15.53
C ASP A 369 13.59 32.87 14.38
N ALA A 370 13.30 31.73 13.77
CA ALA A 370 12.31 31.65 12.69
C ALA A 370 10.88 31.99 13.17
N ALA A 371 10.54 31.56 14.38
CA ALA A 371 9.24 31.88 14.97
C ALA A 371 9.09 33.36 15.31
N LYS A 372 10.18 34.03 15.71
CA LYS A 372 10.16 35.47 16.05
C LYS A 372 9.79 36.34 14.85
N ASP A 373 10.30 35.99 13.70
CA ASP A 373 10.17 36.77 12.47
C ASP A 373 8.98 36.34 11.58
N ASP A 374 8.15 35.38 12.03
CA ASP A 374 7.00 34.87 11.29
C ASP A 374 5.90 35.96 11.15
N PRO A 375 5.66 36.46 9.91
CA PRO A 375 4.78 37.62 9.69
C PRO A 375 3.28 37.28 9.84
N PHE A 376 2.91 35.99 9.74
CA PHE A 376 1.51 35.55 9.78
C PHE A 376 1.03 35.14 11.17
N ARG A 377 1.93 34.85 12.10
CA ARG A 377 1.59 34.42 13.46
C ARG A 377 0.56 35.31 14.18
N PRO A 378 0.65 36.65 14.12
CA PRO A 378 -0.32 37.50 14.82
C PRO A 378 -1.68 37.58 14.15
N LEU A 379 -1.83 37.18 12.89
CA LEU A 379 -2.96 37.59 12.07
C LEU A 379 -4.25 36.80 12.34
N ASP A 380 -4.15 35.53 12.76
CA ASP A 380 -5.35 34.72 13.06
C ASP A 380 -5.86 34.93 14.48
N TYR A 381 -5.00 34.77 15.49
CA TYR A 381 -5.37 34.82 16.92
C TYR A 381 -4.62 35.88 17.71
N GLY A 382 -3.72 36.63 17.11
CA GLY A 382 -2.91 37.63 17.80
C GLY A 382 -1.68 37.05 18.53
N PHE A 383 -1.26 35.83 18.19
CA PHE A 383 -0.11 35.20 18.85
C PHE A 383 1.17 36.03 18.70
N THR A 384 1.82 36.26 19.83
CA THR A 384 3.10 36.97 19.92
C THR A 384 4.29 35.98 19.95
N TYR A 385 5.49 36.52 19.88
CA TYR A 385 6.70 35.70 20.11
C TYR A 385 6.78 35.18 21.56
N ASP A 386 6.31 35.97 22.53
CA ASP A 386 6.25 35.51 23.92
C ASP A 386 5.24 34.35 24.08
N ASP A 387 4.16 34.35 23.33
CA ASP A 387 3.21 33.22 23.32
C ASP A 387 3.84 31.96 22.71
N PHE A 388 4.70 32.10 21.70
CA PHE A 388 5.49 30.97 21.20
C PHE A 388 6.37 30.39 22.30
N LEU A 389 7.13 31.21 23.01
CA LEU A 389 8.02 30.74 24.09
C LEU A 389 7.20 30.12 25.24
N ASN A 390 6.12 30.79 25.66
CA ASN A 390 5.26 30.35 26.75
C ASN A 390 4.50 29.07 26.41
N ALA A 391 4.16 28.83 25.16
CA ALA A 391 3.39 27.64 24.74
C ALA A 391 4.06 26.31 25.10
N PHE A 392 5.37 26.30 25.32
CA PHE A 392 6.11 25.12 25.79
C PHE A 392 5.97 24.91 27.31
N ASP A 393 6.03 25.97 28.13
CA ASP A 393 6.23 25.87 29.57
C ASP A 393 5.17 26.57 30.42
N GLN A 394 4.51 27.59 29.91
CA GLN A 394 3.62 28.46 30.68
C GLN A 394 2.23 28.56 30.06
N PRO A 395 1.18 28.77 30.87
CA PRO A 395 -0.15 29.08 30.35
C PRO A 395 -0.15 30.34 29.48
N ILE A 396 -0.97 30.36 28.44
CA ILE A 396 -1.18 31.52 27.56
C ILE A 396 -2.67 31.94 27.55
N PRO A 397 -2.99 33.24 27.29
CA PRO A 397 -4.32 33.76 27.50
C PRO A 397 -5.29 33.50 26.33
N TYR A 398 -5.23 32.34 25.69
CA TYR A 398 -6.09 31.97 24.56
C TYR A 398 -6.93 30.75 24.91
N ASN A 399 -8.24 30.84 24.82
CA ASN A 399 -9.16 29.78 25.28
C ASN A 399 -8.91 28.40 24.67
N HIS A 400 -8.57 28.33 23.37
CA HIS A 400 -8.37 27.06 22.70
C HIS A 400 -6.98 26.44 22.93
N VAL A 401 -6.06 27.15 23.56
CA VAL A 401 -4.68 26.70 23.81
C VAL A 401 -4.14 27.23 25.14
N ALA A 402 -5.02 27.31 26.14
CA ALA A 402 -4.67 27.87 27.46
C ALA A 402 -3.60 27.07 28.21
N GLU A 403 -3.38 25.81 27.85
CA GLU A 403 -2.43 24.93 28.52
C GLU A 403 -1.13 24.80 27.71
N SER A 404 0.02 24.88 28.40
CA SER A 404 1.31 24.63 27.76
C SER A 404 1.52 23.14 27.45
N ILE A 405 2.40 22.85 26.48
CA ILE A 405 2.72 21.49 26.08
C ILE A 405 3.19 20.66 27.29
N ARG A 406 4.14 21.16 28.05
CA ARG A 406 4.72 20.47 29.23
C ARG A 406 3.66 20.21 30.30
N SER A 407 2.89 21.25 30.65
CA SER A 407 1.80 21.13 31.63
C SER A 407 0.77 20.07 31.23
N PHE A 408 0.33 20.08 29.97
CA PHE A 408 -0.59 19.06 29.46
C PHE A 408 0.02 17.65 29.56
N MET A 409 1.25 17.46 29.06
CA MET A 409 1.92 16.16 29.09
C MET A 409 2.06 15.62 30.52
N ASP A 410 2.47 16.46 31.46
CA ASP A 410 2.58 16.08 32.89
C ASP A 410 1.25 15.69 33.51
N LYS A 411 0.21 16.52 33.34
CA LYS A 411 -1.12 16.24 33.84
C LYS A 411 -1.68 14.96 33.25
N ARG A 412 -1.60 14.84 31.92
CA ARG A 412 -2.13 13.68 31.21
C ARG A 412 -1.42 12.39 31.62
N ARG A 413 -0.07 12.44 31.73
CA ARG A 413 0.71 11.32 32.24
C ARG A 413 0.26 10.89 33.64
N ASN A 414 0.13 11.85 34.56
CA ASN A 414 -0.28 11.55 35.93
C ASN A 414 -1.70 11.01 35.98
N ALA A 415 -2.63 11.55 35.19
CA ALA A 415 -3.98 11.03 35.08
C ALA A 415 -4.01 9.59 34.57
N CYS A 416 -3.28 9.29 33.51
CA CYS A 416 -3.18 7.92 32.97
C CYS A 416 -2.55 6.94 33.97
N LEU A 417 -1.47 7.31 34.66
CA LEU A 417 -0.86 6.47 35.68
C LEU A 417 -1.82 6.14 36.84
N ASN A 418 -2.69 7.07 37.21
CA ASN A 418 -3.71 6.85 38.25
C ASN A 418 -4.91 6.03 37.76
N GLN A 419 -5.18 6.02 36.47
CA GLN A 419 -6.29 5.29 35.85
C GLN A 419 -5.90 3.91 35.34
N LEU A 420 -4.60 3.65 35.13
CA LEU A 420 -4.09 2.36 34.64
C LEU A 420 -4.54 1.20 35.52
N MET A 421 -5.09 0.19 34.86
CA MET A 421 -5.41 -1.11 35.43
C MET A 421 -4.44 -2.14 34.84
N PRO A 422 -3.23 -2.28 35.41
CA PRO A 422 -2.27 -3.23 34.89
C PRO A 422 -2.74 -4.64 35.19
N GLU A 423 -2.83 -5.43 34.14
CA GLU A 423 -3.11 -6.87 34.22
C GLU A 423 -1.98 -7.57 33.47
N ASN A 424 -1.55 -8.74 33.95
CA ASN A 424 -0.70 -9.61 33.16
C ASN A 424 -1.40 -9.89 31.81
N ILE A 425 -0.72 -9.72 30.70
CA ILE A 425 -1.25 -10.03 29.37
C ILE A 425 -0.81 -11.43 28.92
N ALA A 426 -1.53 -12.04 28.00
CA ALA A 426 -0.99 -13.15 27.24
C ALA A 426 0.05 -12.64 26.23
N PRO A 427 1.05 -13.43 25.83
CA PRO A 427 2.07 -13.00 24.89
C PRO A 427 1.47 -12.40 23.61
N ILE A 428 2.05 -11.31 23.16
CA ILE A 428 1.70 -10.65 21.91
C ILE A 428 2.61 -11.23 20.81
N ILE A 429 2.03 -12.04 19.94
CA ILE A 429 2.72 -12.65 18.81
C ILE A 429 2.46 -11.77 17.59
N GLY A 430 3.51 -11.21 17.01
CA GLY A 430 3.45 -10.50 15.72
C GLY A 430 3.06 -11.46 14.59
N ARG A 431 2.73 -10.91 13.42
CA ARG A 431 2.43 -11.73 12.25
C ARG A 431 3.59 -12.67 11.94
N PRO A 432 3.37 -13.99 11.87
CA PRO A 432 4.41 -14.93 11.46
C PRO A 432 4.85 -14.69 10.01
N THR A 433 6.13 -14.90 9.76
CA THR A 433 6.71 -14.92 8.43
C THR A 433 7.39 -16.26 8.17
N HIS A 434 7.46 -16.65 6.92
CA HIS A 434 8.11 -17.89 6.49
C HIS A 434 8.82 -17.68 5.16
N ASN A 435 9.75 -18.58 4.85
CA ASN A 435 10.35 -18.68 3.52
C ASN A 435 9.39 -19.37 2.52
N TYR A 436 9.78 -19.44 1.25
CA TYR A 436 9.03 -20.07 0.16
C TYR A 436 9.76 -21.33 -0.32
N PRO A 437 9.80 -22.42 0.49
CA PRO A 437 10.63 -23.58 0.22
C PRO A 437 10.01 -24.45 -0.87
N ASN A 438 10.89 -25.11 -1.64
CA ASN A 438 10.49 -26.30 -2.40
C ASN A 438 10.57 -27.56 -1.51
N GLU A 439 10.16 -28.71 -2.07
CA GLU A 439 10.11 -29.98 -1.34
C GLU A 439 11.46 -30.47 -0.74
N ALA A 440 12.59 -29.98 -1.25
CA ALA A 440 13.93 -30.37 -0.81
C ALA A 440 14.60 -29.35 0.11
N GLN A 441 13.91 -28.29 0.48
CA GLN A 441 14.45 -27.20 1.30
C GLN A 441 13.84 -27.18 2.70
N ASP A 442 14.63 -26.71 3.65
CA ASP A 442 14.18 -26.48 5.02
C ASP A 442 13.14 -25.38 5.07
N ILE A 443 12.15 -25.54 5.95
CA ILE A 443 11.07 -24.60 6.17
C ILE A 443 11.43 -23.74 7.36
N LYS A 444 11.54 -22.43 7.14
CA LYS A 444 11.87 -21.45 8.18
C LYS A 444 10.62 -20.67 8.54
N ILE A 445 10.32 -20.62 9.83
CA ILE A 445 9.15 -19.91 10.34
C ILE A 445 9.60 -19.08 11.53
N ARG A 446 9.21 -17.79 11.57
CA ARG A 446 9.55 -16.90 12.66
C ARG A 446 8.46 -15.89 12.95
N ALA A 447 8.45 -15.36 14.18
CA ALA A 447 7.63 -14.22 14.58
C ALA A 447 8.27 -13.46 15.73
N ARG A 448 7.96 -12.19 15.84
CA ARG A 448 8.27 -11.39 17.01
C ARG A 448 7.28 -11.70 18.13
N VAL A 449 7.77 -12.00 19.33
CA VAL A 449 6.95 -12.24 20.51
C VAL A 449 7.34 -11.28 21.64
N ARG A 450 6.34 -10.68 22.27
CA ARG A 450 6.52 -9.71 23.36
C ARG A 450 5.54 -10.02 24.49
N ASP A 451 5.94 -9.69 25.70
CA ASP A 451 5.14 -9.93 26.89
C ASP A 451 5.55 -8.95 28.01
N ASP A 452 4.73 -8.81 29.06
CA ASP A 452 5.02 -7.95 30.23
C ASP A 452 5.86 -8.64 31.31
N ILE A 453 5.81 -9.98 31.40
CA ILE A 453 6.54 -10.75 32.42
C ILE A 453 7.54 -11.76 31.84
N GLY A 454 7.65 -11.84 30.52
CA GLY A 454 8.57 -12.68 29.77
C GLY A 454 7.93 -13.95 29.19
N VAL A 455 8.60 -14.47 28.15
CA VAL A 455 8.10 -15.59 27.33
C VAL A 455 9.03 -16.80 27.47
N PRO A 456 8.78 -17.72 28.40
CA PRO A 456 9.63 -18.90 28.59
C PRO A 456 9.44 -19.97 27.51
N ALA A 457 8.35 -19.96 26.74
CA ALA A 457 8.09 -20.96 25.71
C ALA A 457 7.39 -20.35 24.49
N VAL A 458 7.97 -20.60 23.33
CA VAL A 458 7.37 -20.35 22.02
C VAL A 458 7.46 -21.64 21.19
N GLU A 459 6.36 -22.03 20.56
CA GLU A 459 6.27 -23.24 19.77
C GLU A 459 5.65 -22.94 18.39
N ILE A 460 6.17 -23.59 17.36
CA ILE A 460 5.54 -23.65 16.04
C ILE A 460 4.81 -24.96 15.93
N CYS A 461 3.49 -24.90 15.83
CA CYS A 461 2.63 -26.06 15.69
C CYS A 461 2.19 -26.19 14.24
N TYR A 462 2.47 -27.32 13.59
CA TYR A 462 2.23 -27.54 12.17
C TYR A 462 1.69 -28.94 11.87
N SER A 463 1.02 -29.06 10.74
CA SER A 463 0.57 -30.35 10.18
C SER A 463 0.56 -30.30 8.65
N THR A 464 0.63 -31.49 8.05
CA THR A 464 0.35 -31.70 6.62
C THR A 464 -0.92 -32.53 6.45
N PRO A 465 -1.55 -32.54 5.26
CA PRO A 465 -2.80 -33.28 5.05
C PRO A 465 -2.72 -34.74 5.51
N GLY A 466 -3.62 -35.11 6.42
CA GLY A 466 -3.72 -36.46 6.97
C GLY A 466 -2.68 -36.83 8.05
N GLN A 467 -1.80 -35.91 8.42
CA GLN A 467 -0.84 -36.13 9.52
C GLN A 467 -1.29 -35.43 10.81
N PRO A 468 -0.89 -35.95 11.99
CA PRO A 468 -1.19 -35.29 13.26
C PRO A 468 -0.47 -33.95 13.38
N LEU A 469 -1.04 -33.07 14.22
CA LEU A 469 -0.39 -31.81 14.61
C LEU A 469 0.88 -32.11 15.41
N LEU A 470 1.98 -31.50 15.03
CA LEU A 470 3.26 -31.52 15.71
C LEU A 470 3.63 -30.11 16.16
N CYS A 471 4.16 -29.97 17.37
CA CYS A 471 4.69 -28.70 17.86
C CYS A 471 6.19 -28.86 18.13
N VAL A 472 6.97 -27.87 17.67
CA VAL A 472 8.43 -27.79 17.90
C VAL A 472 8.74 -26.46 18.58
N PRO A 473 9.77 -26.43 19.46
CA PRO A 473 10.18 -25.18 20.08
C PRO A 473 10.73 -24.20 19.04
N ALA A 474 10.43 -22.92 19.23
CA ALA A 474 11.06 -21.81 18.53
C ALA A 474 12.00 -21.08 19.49
N PHE A 475 13.12 -20.58 19.00
CA PHE A 475 14.20 -20.01 19.79
C PHE A 475 14.47 -18.56 19.38
N ASP A 476 15.01 -17.78 20.32
CA ASP A 476 15.54 -16.41 20.15
C ASP A 476 17.02 -16.46 20.51
N ASP A 477 17.84 -17.16 19.71
CA ASP A 477 19.23 -17.45 19.99
C ASP A 477 20.22 -17.06 18.86
N GLY A 478 19.69 -16.50 17.75
CA GLY A 478 20.44 -16.08 16.57
C GLY A 478 20.87 -17.26 15.66
N LEU A 479 20.29 -18.47 15.85
CA LEU A 479 20.67 -19.67 15.10
C LEU A 479 19.51 -20.33 14.35
N HIS A 480 18.28 -19.92 14.62
CA HIS A 480 17.06 -20.57 14.12
C HIS A 480 16.27 -19.67 13.15
N ASP A 481 16.96 -18.84 12.35
CA ASP A 481 16.37 -17.83 11.46
C ASP A 481 15.66 -16.70 12.24
N ASP A 482 16.17 -16.40 13.43
CA ASP A 482 15.62 -15.50 14.43
C ASP A 482 16.41 -14.19 14.59
N ASP A 483 17.18 -13.78 13.56
CA ASP A 483 18.02 -12.61 13.44
C ASP A 483 19.14 -12.57 14.52
N GLN A 484 18.90 -12.00 15.71
CA GLN A 484 19.89 -11.86 16.77
C GLN A 484 19.37 -12.38 18.11
N ALA A 485 20.21 -13.06 18.86
CA ALA A 485 19.85 -13.56 20.17
C ALA A 485 19.33 -12.45 21.10
N GLY A 486 18.13 -12.64 21.65
CA GLY A 486 17.50 -11.73 22.61
C GLY A 486 16.83 -10.52 22.00
N ASP A 487 16.54 -10.50 20.70
CA ASP A 487 15.85 -9.38 20.03
C ASP A 487 14.31 -9.53 20.02
N GLY A 488 13.79 -10.63 20.56
CA GLY A 488 12.38 -10.94 20.66
C GLY A 488 11.80 -11.55 19.38
N ILE A 489 12.62 -11.92 18.40
CA ILE A 489 12.22 -12.72 17.24
C ILE A 489 12.51 -14.17 17.58
N PHE A 490 11.46 -14.99 17.54
CA PHE A 490 11.57 -16.43 17.75
C PHE A 490 11.43 -17.16 16.43
N GLY A 491 12.35 -18.06 16.15
CA GLY A 491 12.40 -18.82 14.92
C GLY A 491 12.54 -20.32 15.13
N ALA A 492 12.14 -21.10 14.13
CA ALA A 492 12.46 -22.52 14.01
C ALA A 492 12.69 -22.90 12.55
N ILE A 493 13.60 -23.87 12.38
CA ILE A 493 13.93 -24.46 11.08
C ILE A 493 13.40 -25.89 11.10
N LEU A 494 12.36 -26.16 10.29
CA LEU A 494 11.81 -27.49 10.09
C LEU A 494 12.55 -28.17 8.91
N PRO A 495 12.91 -29.44 9.01
CA PRO A 495 13.59 -30.13 7.93
C PRO A 495 12.70 -30.26 6.68
N ALA A 496 13.34 -30.33 5.51
CA ALA A 496 12.68 -30.56 4.25
C ALA A 496 11.79 -31.82 4.28
N LEU A 497 10.56 -31.70 3.74
CA LEU A 497 9.59 -32.81 3.76
C LEU A 497 9.78 -33.80 2.60
N HIS A 498 10.59 -33.46 1.58
CA HIS A 498 10.86 -34.27 0.40
C HIS A 498 9.60 -34.74 -0.34
N GLN A 499 8.56 -33.94 -0.27
CA GLN A 499 7.30 -34.17 -0.98
C GLN A 499 6.56 -32.86 -1.22
N GLN A 500 5.91 -32.75 -2.37
CA GLN A 500 5.02 -31.64 -2.64
C GLN A 500 3.77 -31.74 -1.76
N THR A 501 3.55 -30.73 -0.92
CA THR A 501 2.45 -30.72 0.02
C THR A 501 2.16 -29.32 0.52
N THR A 502 1.05 -29.15 1.20
CA THR A 502 0.74 -27.94 1.97
C THR A 502 1.00 -28.20 3.45
N LEU A 503 1.81 -27.35 4.06
CA LEU A 503 2.00 -27.32 5.51
C LEU A 503 1.10 -26.24 6.09
N GLU A 504 0.24 -26.58 7.03
CA GLU A 504 -0.55 -25.64 7.81
C GLU A 504 0.09 -25.44 9.18
N TYR A 505 0.20 -24.19 9.64
CA TYR A 505 0.87 -23.89 10.90
C TYR A 505 0.29 -22.68 11.62
N TYR A 506 0.60 -22.60 12.92
CA TYR A 506 0.44 -21.43 13.77
C TYR A 506 1.57 -21.36 14.78
N ILE A 507 1.79 -20.19 15.38
CA ILE A 507 2.73 -20.01 16.49
C ILE A 507 1.95 -19.87 17.77
N GLN A 508 2.40 -20.56 18.82
CA GLN A 508 1.87 -20.46 20.18
C GLN A 508 2.97 -19.98 21.12
N ALA A 509 2.65 -19.07 22.04
CA ALA A 509 3.56 -18.62 23.08
C ALA A 509 2.90 -18.71 24.44
N THR A 510 3.71 -18.95 25.47
CA THR A 510 3.26 -19.05 26.86
C THR A 510 4.12 -18.13 27.72
N ASP A 511 3.49 -17.29 28.55
CA ASP A 511 4.17 -16.42 29.52
C ASP A 511 4.65 -17.15 30.78
N ALA A 512 5.30 -16.42 31.69
CA ALA A 512 5.83 -16.97 32.94
C ALA A 512 4.72 -17.40 33.95
N ASP A 513 3.50 -16.89 33.82
CA ASP A 513 2.33 -17.25 34.62
C ASP A 513 1.44 -18.32 33.97
N GLY A 514 1.81 -18.79 32.78
CA GLY A 514 1.11 -19.86 32.06
C GLY A 514 -0.04 -19.36 31.17
N LYS A 515 -0.18 -18.05 30.92
CA LYS A 515 -1.11 -17.54 29.90
C LYS A 515 -0.58 -17.87 28.53
N THR A 516 -1.46 -18.26 27.62
CA THR A 516 -1.11 -18.64 26.27
C THR A 516 -1.75 -17.73 25.23
N ALA A 517 -1.02 -17.46 24.18
CA ALA A 517 -1.53 -16.82 22.96
C ALA A 517 -1.20 -17.67 21.74
N ARG A 518 -1.94 -17.48 20.68
CA ARG A 518 -1.76 -18.12 19.38
C ARG A 518 -1.90 -17.11 18.25
N GLN A 519 -1.06 -17.25 17.21
CA GLN A 519 -1.13 -16.42 16.01
C GLN A 519 -0.96 -17.27 14.73
N PRO A 520 -1.87 -17.19 13.74
CA PRO A 520 -3.17 -16.49 13.77
C PRO A 520 -4.11 -17.05 14.84
N ILE A 521 -5.03 -16.23 15.34
CA ILE A 521 -5.89 -16.59 16.47
C ILE A 521 -6.74 -17.82 16.16
N CYS A 522 -7.32 -17.94 14.98
CA CYS A 522 -8.28 -19.00 14.65
C CYS A 522 -7.90 -19.84 13.44
N GLN A 523 -7.34 -19.23 12.43
CA GLN A 523 -6.98 -19.92 11.18
C GLN A 523 -5.52 -20.39 11.24
N ASN A 524 -5.14 -21.33 10.39
CA ASN A 524 -3.74 -21.68 10.19
C ASN A 524 -3.20 -20.94 8.97
N LEU A 525 -1.94 -20.54 9.04
CA LEU A 525 -1.20 -20.11 7.85
C LEU A 525 -0.82 -21.33 7.02
N LYS A 526 -0.58 -21.12 5.73
CA LYS A 526 -0.24 -22.18 4.78
C LYS A 526 1.08 -21.90 4.09
N ILE A 527 1.92 -22.93 3.99
CA ILE A 527 3.13 -22.93 3.19
C ILE A 527 2.96 -24.02 2.12
N TYR A 528 3.07 -23.63 0.87
CA TYR A 528 3.02 -24.57 -0.26
C TYR A 528 4.44 -24.99 -0.62
N LEU A 529 4.75 -26.26 -0.41
CA LEU A 529 6.02 -26.86 -0.84
C LEU A 529 5.86 -27.32 -2.28
N GLY A 530 6.42 -26.53 -3.18
CA GLY A 530 6.40 -26.84 -4.61
C GLY A 530 7.49 -27.84 -5.03
N PRO A 531 7.52 -28.24 -6.30
CA PRO A 531 8.60 -29.05 -6.87
C PRO A 531 9.91 -28.27 -6.95
N ILE A 532 11.05 -28.96 -6.99
CA ILE A 532 12.36 -28.34 -7.22
C ILE A 532 12.38 -27.60 -8.58
N ASN A 533 11.78 -28.21 -9.59
CA ASN A 533 11.55 -27.60 -10.89
C ASN A 533 10.04 -27.58 -11.18
N PRO A 534 9.41 -26.43 -11.22
CA PRO A 534 7.96 -26.33 -11.42
C PRO A 534 7.52 -26.71 -12.84
N GLY A 535 8.44 -26.67 -13.81
CA GLY A 535 8.17 -26.95 -15.20
C GLY A 535 7.31 -25.90 -15.92
N ILE A 536 6.98 -24.79 -15.26
CA ILE A 536 6.33 -23.65 -15.91
C ILE A 536 7.29 -22.96 -16.87
N VAL A 537 6.77 -22.43 -17.95
CA VAL A 537 7.59 -21.78 -18.98
C VAL A 537 7.00 -20.43 -19.39
N ILE A 538 7.84 -19.53 -19.86
CA ILE A 538 7.42 -18.40 -20.66
C ILE A 538 7.01 -18.96 -22.02
N ASN A 539 5.76 -18.77 -22.39
CA ASN A 539 5.20 -19.32 -23.64
C ASN A 539 5.18 -18.30 -24.76
N GLU A 540 4.81 -17.05 -24.44
CA GLU A 540 4.69 -15.96 -25.40
C GLU A 540 5.00 -14.62 -24.72
N VAL A 541 5.61 -13.69 -25.47
CA VAL A 541 5.93 -12.33 -25.00
C VAL A 541 5.57 -11.33 -26.08
N MET A 542 4.89 -10.24 -25.71
CA MET A 542 4.60 -9.11 -26.58
C MET A 542 5.15 -7.82 -25.96
N PRO A 543 6.34 -7.37 -26.38
CA PRO A 543 7.02 -6.22 -25.79
C PRO A 543 6.44 -4.87 -26.25
N LYS A 544 5.49 -4.86 -27.20
CA LYS A 544 4.78 -3.67 -27.65
C LYS A 544 3.39 -4.04 -28.17
N ASN A 545 2.41 -3.84 -27.33
CA ASN A 545 1.00 -4.09 -27.61
C ASN A 545 0.27 -2.76 -27.86
N ASP A 546 0.10 -2.39 -29.12
CA ASP A 546 -0.61 -1.15 -29.48
C ASP A 546 -2.13 -1.36 -29.63
N GLN A 547 -2.57 -2.60 -30.04
CA GLN A 547 -3.97 -2.87 -30.35
C GLN A 547 -4.36 -4.35 -30.31
N THR A 548 -3.47 -5.27 -29.91
CA THR A 548 -3.73 -6.72 -29.97
C THR A 548 -4.76 -7.15 -28.94
N ILE A 549 -4.53 -6.86 -27.69
CA ILE A 549 -5.43 -7.16 -26.57
C ILE A 549 -5.34 -6.07 -25.52
N ALA A 550 -6.49 -5.59 -25.03
CA ALA A 550 -6.52 -4.70 -23.89
C ALA A 550 -6.59 -5.52 -22.60
N ASP A 551 -6.02 -4.97 -21.55
CA ASP A 551 -6.13 -5.45 -20.19
C ASP A 551 -7.58 -5.32 -19.66
N PRO A 552 -7.89 -5.76 -18.44
CA PRO A 552 -9.22 -5.57 -17.82
C PRO A 552 -9.65 -4.11 -17.65
N TYR A 553 -8.70 -3.16 -17.68
CA TYR A 553 -8.95 -1.72 -17.55
C TYR A 553 -9.10 -1.00 -18.89
N GLY A 554 -8.90 -1.73 -20.00
CA GLY A 554 -9.05 -1.21 -21.37
C GLY A 554 -7.78 -0.58 -21.92
N GLU A 555 -6.62 -0.80 -21.29
CA GLU A 555 -5.31 -0.32 -21.71
C GLU A 555 -4.61 -1.37 -22.57
N PHE A 556 -3.75 -0.95 -23.48
CA PHE A 556 -2.98 -1.84 -24.35
C PHE A 556 -1.54 -1.88 -23.84
N ASP A 557 -1.29 -2.73 -22.84
CA ASP A 557 -0.01 -2.88 -22.21
C ASP A 557 0.76 -4.09 -22.73
N ASP A 558 2.09 -4.04 -22.60
CA ASP A 558 2.97 -5.15 -22.92
C ASP A 558 2.63 -6.35 -22.03
N TRP A 559 2.83 -7.56 -22.53
CA TRP A 559 2.47 -8.75 -21.74
C TRP A 559 3.41 -9.93 -21.93
N ILE A 560 3.42 -10.77 -20.92
CA ILE A 560 4.14 -12.04 -20.85
C ILE A 560 3.14 -13.14 -20.54
N GLU A 561 3.14 -14.20 -21.33
CA GLU A 561 2.30 -15.37 -21.07
C GLU A 561 3.13 -16.50 -20.45
N LEU A 562 2.68 -16.96 -19.29
CA LEU A 562 3.19 -18.14 -18.62
C LEU A 562 2.30 -19.34 -18.96
N TYR A 563 2.91 -20.51 -19.14
CA TYR A 563 2.20 -21.74 -19.44
C TYR A 563 2.66 -22.88 -18.54
N ASN A 564 1.72 -23.71 -18.10
CA ASN A 564 2.00 -24.94 -17.37
C ASN A 564 1.86 -26.15 -18.29
N PRO A 565 2.94 -26.64 -18.92
CA PRO A 565 2.92 -27.84 -19.76
C PRO A 565 2.86 -29.15 -18.97
N THR A 566 2.93 -29.09 -17.64
CA THR A 566 2.94 -30.26 -16.76
C THR A 566 1.53 -30.83 -16.57
N ASN A 567 1.45 -32.00 -15.96
CA ASN A 567 0.18 -32.65 -15.63
C ASN A 567 -0.28 -32.39 -14.19
N THR A 568 0.41 -31.50 -13.45
CA THR A 568 0.11 -31.13 -12.07
C THR A 568 -0.08 -29.62 -11.93
N PRO A 569 -0.96 -29.13 -11.04
CA PRO A 569 -1.04 -27.71 -10.74
C PRO A 569 0.25 -27.21 -10.11
N VAL A 570 0.70 -26.00 -10.47
CA VAL A 570 1.88 -25.34 -9.92
C VAL A 570 1.45 -24.10 -9.16
N PHE A 571 1.88 -23.99 -7.89
CA PHE A 571 1.66 -22.78 -7.10
C PHE A 571 2.67 -21.70 -7.50
N LEU A 572 2.21 -20.60 -8.07
CA LEU A 572 3.06 -19.58 -8.67
C LEU A 572 3.74 -18.67 -7.64
N GLY A 573 3.15 -18.49 -6.46
CA GLY A 573 3.65 -17.57 -5.43
C GLY A 573 5.05 -17.91 -4.85
N ASN A 574 5.67 -19.02 -5.25
CA ASN A 574 7.04 -19.37 -4.90
C ASN A 574 8.08 -18.88 -5.93
N TYR A 575 7.65 -18.17 -6.97
CA TYR A 575 8.50 -17.79 -8.09
C TYR A 575 8.46 -16.31 -8.38
N PHE A 576 9.46 -15.81 -9.10
CA PHE A 576 9.62 -14.42 -9.46
C PHE A 576 9.73 -14.26 -10.96
N LEU A 577 9.28 -13.14 -11.49
CA LEU A 577 9.43 -12.72 -12.88
C LEU A 577 10.24 -11.42 -12.93
N SER A 578 11.20 -11.35 -13.83
CA SER A 578 12.06 -10.18 -13.98
C SER A 578 12.47 -9.96 -15.43
N ASP A 579 12.59 -8.67 -15.78
CA ASP A 579 13.20 -8.19 -17.03
C ASP A 579 14.73 -7.98 -16.88
N ASN A 580 15.31 -8.31 -15.72
CA ASN A 580 16.73 -8.10 -15.43
C ASN A 580 17.32 -9.29 -14.67
N PRO A 581 18.25 -10.03 -15.25
CA PRO A 581 18.86 -11.20 -14.59
C PRO A 581 19.68 -10.84 -13.34
N ASP A 582 20.17 -9.59 -13.22
CA ASP A 582 20.88 -9.10 -12.03
C ASP A 582 19.95 -8.70 -10.87
N LYS A 583 18.63 -8.67 -11.13
CA LYS A 583 17.56 -8.40 -10.15
C LYS A 583 16.45 -9.44 -10.29
N PRO A 584 16.73 -10.70 -9.99
CA PRO A 584 15.80 -11.81 -10.23
C PRO A 584 14.51 -11.74 -9.39
N ASP A 585 14.54 -11.05 -8.25
CA ASP A 585 13.44 -10.84 -7.31
C ASP A 585 12.55 -9.62 -7.62
N LYS A 586 12.57 -9.14 -8.87
CA LYS A 586 11.94 -7.87 -9.24
C LYS A 586 10.42 -7.84 -9.00
N TRP A 587 9.74 -8.92 -9.36
CA TRP A 587 8.30 -9.06 -9.16
C TRP A 587 7.93 -10.49 -8.81
N ARG A 588 7.21 -10.68 -7.71
CA ARG A 588 6.74 -11.99 -7.27
C ARG A 588 5.46 -12.37 -8.01
N LEU A 589 5.40 -13.58 -8.54
CA LEU A 589 4.22 -14.11 -9.20
C LEU A 589 3.02 -14.22 -8.22
N PRO A 590 1.78 -14.15 -8.72
CA PRO A 590 0.58 -14.22 -7.89
C PRO A 590 0.49 -15.49 -7.04
N GLU A 591 -0.04 -15.39 -5.84
CA GLU A 591 -0.32 -16.53 -4.95
C GLU A 591 -1.53 -17.34 -5.45
N THR A 592 -1.39 -17.97 -6.60
CA THR A 592 -2.42 -18.77 -7.25
C THR A 592 -1.84 -20.06 -7.84
N PHE A 593 -2.71 -21.01 -8.16
CA PHE A 593 -2.34 -22.23 -8.86
C PHE A 593 -2.57 -22.10 -10.35
N LEU A 594 -1.52 -22.32 -11.15
CA LEU A 594 -1.63 -22.52 -12.59
C LEU A 594 -1.92 -24.01 -12.86
N THR A 595 -3.14 -24.32 -13.27
CA THR A 595 -3.57 -25.70 -13.52
C THR A 595 -2.89 -26.30 -14.76
N PRO A 596 -2.86 -27.63 -14.90
CA PRO A 596 -2.29 -28.28 -16.09
C PRO A 596 -2.82 -27.72 -17.40
N ASN A 597 -1.94 -27.45 -18.35
CA ASN A 597 -2.24 -26.87 -19.67
C ASN A 597 -2.92 -25.50 -19.64
N ALA A 598 -2.89 -24.78 -18.51
CA ALA A 598 -3.41 -23.42 -18.41
C ALA A 598 -2.34 -22.38 -18.71
N TYR A 599 -2.82 -21.20 -19.09
CA TYR A 599 -2.05 -20.01 -19.36
C TYR A 599 -2.34 -18.96 -18.31
N LEU A 600 -1.33 -18.12 -17.98
CA LEU A 600 -1.49 -16.90 -17.20
C LEU A 600 -0.88 -15.74 -17.99
N LEU A 601 -1.68 -14.75 -18.28
CA LEU A 601 -1.22 -13.51 -18.86
C LEU A 601 -0.80 -12.54 -17.75
N VAL A 602 0.42 -12.04 -17.85
CA VAL A 602 1.01 -11.05 -16.95
C VAL A 602 1.23 -9.77 -17.76
N TRP A 603 0.63 -8.67 -17.32
CA TRP A 603 0.79 -7.35 -17.89
C TRP A 603 2.08 -6.70 -17.37
N ALA A 604 2.96 -6.29 -18.26
CA ALA A 604 4.24 -5.67 -17.92
C ALA A 604 4.14 -4.16 -18.12
N ASP A 605 3.52 -3.46 -17.18
CA ASP A 605 3.02 -2.08 -17.32
C ASP A 605 3.44 -1.12 -16.20
N LYS A 606 4.07 -1.63 -15.13
CA LYS A 606 4.38 -0.88 -13.90
C LYS A 606 3.14 -0.36 -13.18
N ASP A 607 1.99 -0.97 -13.37
CA ASP A 607 0.74 -0.58 -12.72
C ASP A 607 0.18 -1.71 -11.84
N GLU A 608 0.93 -2.07 -10.79
CA GLU A 608 0.53 -3.06 -9.79
C GLU A 608 -0.82 -2.72 -9.12
N ALA A 609 -1.27 -1.45 -9.21
CA ALA A 609 -2.56 -1.03 -8.69
C ALA A 609 -3.75 -1.63 -9.46
N GLN A 610 -3.54 -2.08 -10.68
CA GLN A 610 -4.57 -2.74 -11.49
C GLN A 610 -4.74 -4.23 -11.15
N GLY A 611 -3.90 -4.79 -10.28
CA GLY A 611 -4.09 -6.15 -9.77
C GLY A 611 -2.82 -7.00 -9.75
N ASN A 612 -2.98 -8.21 -9.21
CA ASN A 612 -1.86 -9.13 -8.98
C ASN A 612 -1.29 -9.81 -10.23
N THR A 613 -1.80 -9.49 -11.41
CA THR A 613 -1.24 -9.91 -12.70
C THR A 613 -0.55 -8.77 -13.45
N HIS A 614 -0.41 -7.60 -12.82
CA HIS A 614 0.29 -6.43 -13.36
C HIS A 614 1.65 -6.31 -12.70
N ALA A 615 2.71 -6.46 -13.50
CA ALA A 615 4.08 -6.48 -13.00
C ALA A 615 4.64 -5.06 -12.79
N ASN A 616 5.60 -4.91 -11.87
CA ASN A 616 6.22 -3.63 -11.55
C ASN A 616 7.28 -3.15 -12.56
N PHE A 617 7.32 -3.74 -13.75
CA PHE A 617 8.23 -3.38 -14.83
C PHE A 617 7.50 -3.32 -16.18
N LYS A 618 8.11 -2.68 -17.18
CA LYS A 618 7.67 -2.64 -18.58
C LYS A 618 8.66 -3.37 -19.43
N LEU A 619 8.21 -3.85 -20.59
CA LEU A 619 9.11 -4.43 -21.59
C LEU A 619 9.61 -3.37 -22.58
N SER A 620 10.77 -3.61 -23.17
CA SER A 620 11.36 -2.76 -24.20
C SER A 620 11.19 -3.39 -25.57
N ALA A 621 10.53 -2.69 -26.48
CA ALA A 621 10.44 -3.13 -27.90
C ALA A 621 11.79 -3.17 -28.63
N ASP A 622 12.82 -2.49 -28.12
CA ASP A 622 14.18 -2.52 -28.69
C ASP A 622 14.95 -3.80 -28.33
N GLY A 623 14.37 -4.61 -27.45
CA GLY A 623 14.92 -5.89 -26.99
C GLY A 623 15.44 -5.84 -25.56
N GLU A 624 15.23 -6.93 -24.83
CA GLU A 624 15.71 -7.15 -23.48
C GLU A 624 15.58 -8.62 -23.05
N PHE A 625 15.85 -8.89 -21.78
CA PHE A 625 15.68 -10.18 -21.12
C PHE A 625 14.34 -10.28 -20.40
N VAL A 626 13.74 -11.48 -20.34
CA VAL A 626 12.65 -11.85 -19.45
C VAL A 626 12.92 -13.23 -18.88
N GLY A 627 12.77 -13.41 -17.54
CA GLY A 627 13.02 -14.70 -16.90
C GLY A 627 12.13 -14.99 -15.71
N ILE A 628 11.81 -16.28 -15.52
CA ILE A 628 11.19 -16.83 -14.32
C ILE A 628 12.31 -17.36 -13.41
N PHE A 629 12.27 -16.98 -12.14
CA PHE A 629 13.28 -17.35 -11.15
C PHE A 629 12.66 -18.06 -9.95
N ASN A 630 13.43 -18.96 -9.35
CA ASN A 630 13.13 -19.55 -8.05
C ASN A 630 13.22 -18.52 -6.92
N ALA A 631 12.73 -18.90 -5.74
CA ALA A 631 12.85 -18.12 -4.50
C ALA A 631 14.32 -17.93 -4.05
N PRO A 632 14.60 -16.99 -3.12
CA PRO A 632 15.94 -16.70 -2.59
C PRO A 632 16.66 -17.92 -2.03
N GLU A 633 15.92 -18.88 -1.45
CA GLU A 633 16.46 -20.14 -0.91
C GLU A 633 17.14 -21.02 -1.98
N SER A 634 16.75 -20.86 -3.22
CA SER A 634 17.38 -21.48 -4.39
C SER A 634 18.34 -20.52 -5.10
N GLN A 635 18.80 -19.46 -4.42
CA GLN A 635 19.69 -18.43 -4.97
C GLN A 635 19.14 -17.80 -6.27
N PHE A 636 17.83 -17.67 -6.36
CA PHE A 636 17.13 -17.17 -7.53
C PHE A 636 17.55 -17.88 -8.84
N ALA A 637 17.69 -19.21 -8.79
CA ALA A 637 18.03 -19.97 -9.96
C ALA A 637 17.01 -19.73 -11.09
N LEU A 638 17.52 -19.47 -12.30
CA LEU A 638 16.68 -19.28 -13.48
C LEU A 638 15.95 -20.59 -13.82
N ILE A 639 14.62 -20.54 -13.92
CA ILE A 639 13.76 -21.66 -14.32
C ILE A 639 13.59 -21.68 -15.83
N ASP A 640 13.22 -20.54 -16.40
CA ASP A 640 13.04 -20.35 -17.83
C ASP A 640 13.27 -18.88 -18.18
N GLY A 641 13.73 -18.61 -19.40
CA GLY A 641 14.03 -17.23 -19.80
C GLY A 641 14.21 -17.07 -21.30
N LEU A 642 14.11 -15.82 -21.72
CA LEU A 642 14.22 -15.38 -23.10
C LEU A 642 15.01 -14.08 -23.15
N ASP A 643 16.11 -14.07 -23.95
CA ASP A 643 16.70 -12.84 -24.48
C ASP A 643 16.12 -12.58 -25.88
N PHE A 644 15.57 -11.42 -26.11
CA PHE A 644 15.01 -11.09 -27.42
C PHE A 644 15.54 -9.72 -27.92
N GLY A 645 15.63 -9.62 -29.25
CA GLY A 645 15.99 -8.38 -29.94
C GLY A 645 14.77 -7.50 -30.23
N ALA A 646 14.94 -6.51 -31.10
CA ALA A 646 13.88 -5.57 -31.46
C ALA A 646 12.65 -6.27 -32.05
N VAL A 647 11.47 -5.87 -31.57
CA VAL A 647 10.15 -6.43 -31.94
C VAL A 647 9.25 -5.30 -32.44
N ALA A 648 8.54 -5.55 -33.55
CA ALA A 648 7.60 -4.56 -34.10
C ALA A 648 6.31 -4.48 -33.22
N PRO A 649 5.60 -3.36 -33.26
CA PRO A 649 4.30 -3.25 -32.60
C PRO A 649 3.35 -4.38 -33.00
N ASP A 650 2.60 -4.92 -31.99
CA ASP A 650 1.66 -6.02 -32.15
C ASP A 650 2.26 -7.33 -32.70
N GLN A 651 3.56 -7.51 -32.56
CA GLN A 651 4.28 -8.74 -32.89
C GLN A 651 4.66 -9.47 -31.61
N ALA A 652 4.40 -10.79 -31.57
CA ALA A 652 4.74 -11.64 -30.43
C ALA A 652 5.90 -12.57 -30.73
N ILE A 653 6.62 -12.95 -29.70
CA ILE A 653 7.65 -14.00 -29.70
C ILE A 653 7.14 -15.13 -28.81
N GLY A 654 7.02 -16.34 -29.35
CA GLY A 654 6.48 -17.47 -28.60
C GLY A 654 7.16 -18.78 -28.91
N ARG A 655 6.93 -19.77 -28.04
CA ARG A 655 7.45 -21.13 -28.20
C ARG A 655 6.65 -21.90 -29.25
N LEU A 656 7.35 -22.49 -30.22
CA LEU A 656 6.70 -23.34 -31.20
C LEU A 656 7.54 -24.62 -31.42
N PRO A 657 7.01 -25.79 -31.08
CA PRO A 657 5.70 -26.11 -30.52
C PRO A 657 5.43 -25.46 -29.15
N ASN A 658 4.14 -25.23 -28.87
CA ASN A 658 3.64 -24.61 -27.66
C ASN A 658 4.27 -25.19 -26.37
N GLY A 659 4.79 -24.36 -25.49
CA GLY A 659 5.38 -24.73 -24.20
C GLY A 659 6.73 -25.48 -24.26
N THR A 660 7.17 -25.99 -25.40
CA THR A 660 8.35 -26.86 -25.49
C THR A 660 9.34 -26.50 -26.61
N GLY A 661 8.89 -25.72 -27.60
CA GLY A 661 9.71 -25.32 -28.74
C GLY A 661 10.66 -24.17 -28.46
N ASP A 662 11.51 -23.87 -29.46
CA ASP A 662 12.32 -22.66 -29.44
C ASP A 662 11.45 -21.42 -29.66
N PHE A 663 11.93 -20.30 -29.14
CA PHE A 663 11.27 -19.02 -29.34
C PHE A 663 11.46 -18.54 -30.79
N GLN A 664 10.36 -18.11 -31.38
CA GLN A 664 10.32 -17.51 -32.71
C GLN A 664 9.15 -16.53 -32.81
N PHE A 665 9.10 -15.74 -33.86
CA PHE A 665 7.95 -14.91 -34.11
C PHE A 665 6.70 -15.79 -34.35
N VAL A 666 5.66 -15.53 -33.58
CA VAL A 666 4.38 -16.23 -33.65
C VAL A 666 3.23 -15.25 -33.94
N PHE A 667 2.11 -15.75 -34.36
CA PHE A 667 0.89 -14.96 -34.33
C PHE A 667 0.47 -14.78 -32.86
N PRO A 668 0.11 -13.56 -32.41
CA PRO A 668 -0.31 -13.35 -31.02
C PRO A 668 -1.49 -14.21 -30.64
N THR A 669 -1.32 -15.02 -29.59
CA THR A 669 -2.34 -16.00 -29.13
C THR A 669 -2.56 -15.94 -27.62
N PRO A 670 -2.80 -14.74 -27.03
CA PRO A 670 -2.93 -14.63 -25.58
C PRO A 670 -4.01 -15.56 -25.02
N GLY A 671 -3.62 -16.40 -24.05
CA GLY A 671 -4.48 -17.40 -23.41
C GLY A 671 -4.73 -18.66 -24.25
N ALA A 672 -3.95 -18.88 -25.32
CA ALA A 672 -4.13 -20.02 -26.22
C ALA A 672 -2.78 -20.57 -26.73
N SER A 673 -2.84 -21.73 -27.40
CA SER A 673 -1.65 -22.36 -27.99
C SER A 673 -1.06 -21.52 -29.11
N ASN A 674 0.25 -21.33 -29.10
CA ASN A 674 0.97 -20.60 -30.13
C ASN A 674 0.79 -21.18 -31.54
N GLU A 675 0.60 -20.31 -32.51
CA GLU A 675 0.47 -20.64 -33.92
C GLU A 675 1.64 -19.99 -34.72
N PRO A 676 2.20 -20.70 -35.73
CA PRO A 676 3.27 -20.12 -36.53
C PRO A 676 2.79 -18.91 -37.31
N VAL A 677 3.59 -17.87 -37.39
CA VAL A 677 3.40 -16.84 -38.41
C VAL A 677 3.50 -17.53 -39.78
N ALA A 678 2.47 -17.44 -40.57
CA ALA A 678 2.52 -18.01 -41.92
C ALA A 678 3.68 -17.38 -42.69
N THR A 679 4.75 -18.16 -42.93
CA THR A 679 5.84 -17.73 -43.79
C THR A 679 5.28 -17.61 -45.20
N THR A 680 5.05 -16.37 -45.63
CA THR A 680 4.83 -16.08 -47.05
C THR A 680 6.12 -16.42 -47.78
N GLU A 681 6.15 -17.60 -48.44
CA GLU A 681 7.00 -17.69 -49.61
C GLU A 681 6.66 -16.50 -50.51
N THR A 682 7.64 -15.73 -50.88
CA THR A 682 7.55 -14.56 -51.74
C THR A 682 6.91 -14.96 -53.07
N ILE A 683 5.59 -14.79 -53.18
CA ILE A 683 4.89 -14.67 -54.42
C ILE A 683 4.41 -13.21 -54.50
N ASP A 684 4.91 -12.57 -55.52
CA ASP A 684 4.75 -11.20 -55.99
C ASP A 684 3.43 -10.49 -55.53
N ASN A 685 3.65 -9.39 -54.82
CA ASN A 685 2.77 -8.26 -54.53
C ASN A 685 1.30 -8.33 -54.95
N GLN A 686 0.41 -8.74 -54.05
CA GLN A 686 -0.83 -8.04 -53.71
C GLN A 686 -1.44 -8.75 -52.48
N SER A 687 -1.28 -8.15 -51.28
CA SER A 687 -1.92 -8.62 -50.03
C SER A 687 -3.44 -8.46 -50.18
N VAL A 688 -4.14 -9.58 -50.36
CA VAL A 688 -5.61 -9.62 -50.36
C VAL A 688 -6.05 -9.74 -48.90
N THR A 689 -6.38 -8.61 -48.29
CA THR A 689 -6.95 -8.61 -46.96
C THR A 689 -8.48 -8.54 -47.10
N PRO A 690 -9.24 -9.53 -46.58
CA PRO A 690 -10.69 -9.44 -46.57
C PRO A 690 -11.14 -8.25 -45.72
N ILE A 691 -12.22 -7.59 -46.13
CA ILE A 691 -12.82 -6.45 -45.43
C ILE A 691 -14.05 -6.96 -44.68
N ILE A 692 -14.08 -6.76 -43.36
CA ILE A 692 -15.19 -7.10 -42.49
C ILE A 692 -16.04 -5.87 -42.18
N LYS A 693 -17.35 -5.90 -42.53
CA LYS A 693 -18.25 -4.75 -42.33
C LYS A 693 -19.67 -5.22 -41.91
N PRO A 694 -20.33 -4.49 -41.01
CA PRO A 694 -19.75 -3.48 -40.11
C PRO A 694 -18.87 -4.12 -39.05
N ASN A 695 -17.87 -3.39 -38.56
CA ASN A 695 -17.10 -3.76 -37.42
C ASN A 695 -16.89 -2.46 -36.60
N PRO A 696 -17.46 -2.33 -35.38
CA PRO A 696 -18.30 -3.32 -34.65
C PRO A 696 -19.62 -3.71 -35.35
N ALA A 697 -20.03 -4.95 -35.15
CA ALA A 697 -21.26 -5.54 -35.71
C ALA A 697 -22.34 -5.73 -34.62
N ARG A 698 -23.63 -5.65 -35.05
CA ARG A 698 -24.75 -5.95 -34.13
C ARG A 698 -25.47 -7.26 -34.54
N ASN A 699 -26.07 -7.27 -35.67
CA ASN A 699 -26.95 -8.37 -36.10
C ASN A 699 -26.33 -9.28 -37.18
N PHE A 700 -25.43 -8.74 -37.96
CA PHE A 700 -24.68 -9.45 -38.99
C PHE A 700 -23.35 -8.76 -39.31
N VAL A 701 -22.48 -9.51 -39.95
CA VAL A 701 -21.24 -9.06 -40.56
C VAL A 701 -21.12 -9.57 -41.98
N GLU A 702 -20.59 -8.76 -42.86
CA GLU A 702 -20.30 -9.14 -44.26
C GLU A 702 -18.79 -9.13 -44.48
N ILE A 703 -18.28 -10.18 -45.08
CA ILE A 703 -16.89 -10.34 -45.43
C ILE A 703 -16.77 -10.18 -46.93
N GLU A 704 -16.08 -9.14 -47.38
CA GLU A 704 -15.81 -8.84 -48.78
C GLU A 704 -14.32 -9.10 -49.08
N THR A 705 -14.05 -9.76 -50.22
CA THR A 705 -12.69 -9.88 -50.76
C THR A 705 -12.57 -9.01 -51.98
N ARG A 706 -11.90 -7.85 -51.87
CA ARG A 706 -11.61 -6.98 -53.00
C ARG A 706 -10.25 -7.33 -53.58
N ASN A 707 -10.16 -7.42 -54.90
CA ASN A 707 -8.93 -7.73 -55.64
C ASN A 707 -8.32 -9.12 -55.34
N ALA A 708 -9.12 -10.07 -54.85
CA ALA A 708 -8.64 -11.43 -54.62
C ALA A 708 -8.40 -12.15 -55.97
N PRO A 709 -7.33 -12.96 -56.08
CA PRO A 709 -7.27 -13.98 -57.12
C PRO A 709 -8.51 -14.89 -57.00
N ARG A 710 -8.93 -15.51 -58.08
CA ARG A 710 -10.07 -16.44 -58.09
C ARG A 710 -9.74 -17.77 -57.39
N LEU A 711 -9.29 -17.69 -56.14
CA LEU A 711 -9.02 -18.84 -55.31
C LEU A 711 -10.11 -19.00 -54.27
N ASP A 712 -10.51 -20.23 -54.04
CA ASP A 712 -11.47 -20.57 -53.02
C ASP A 712 -10.81 -20.38 -51.62
N PHE A 713 -11.59 -20.03 -50.62
CA PHE A 713 -11.10 -19.83 -49.27
C PHE A 713 -12.09 -20.34 -48.21
N ARG A 714 -11.60 -20.66 -47.02
CA ARG A 714 -12.40 -21.05 -45.85
C ARG A 714 -12.40 -19.90 -44.85
N VAL A 715 -13.50 -19.80 -44.10
CA VAL A 715 -13.65 -18.82 -43.01
C VAL A 715 -14.15 -19.55 -41.78
N TRP A 716 -13.49 -19.29 -40.64
CA TRP A 716 -14.02 -19.68 -39.34
C TRP A 716 -13.89 -18.52 -38.37
N VAL A 717 -14.85 -18.44 -37.40
CA VAL A 717 -14.87 -17.40 -36.37
C VAL A 717 -14.78 -18.07 -35.02
N LYS A 718 -13.86 -17.61 -34.21
CA LYS A 718 -13.70 -18.05 -32.81
C LYS A 718 -14.07 -16.92 -31.86
N ASN A 719 -14.66 -17.24 -30.71
CA ASN A 719 -14.84 -16.30 -29.62
C ASN A 719 -13.52 -16.13 -28.83
N ALA A 720 -13.51 -15.23 -27.84
CA ALA A 720 -12.33 -14.98 -26.99
C ALA A 720 -11.85 -16.20 -26.19
N ALA A 721 -12.71 -17.23 -26.00
CA ALA A 721 -12.35 -18.51 -25.39
C ALA A 721 -11.80 -19.54 -26.39
N GLY A 722 -11.53 -19.15 -27.65
CA GLY A 722 -11.01 -20.01 -28.69
C GLY A 722 -12.02 -20.98 -29.30
N GLN A 723 -13.29 -20.93 -28.90
CA GLN A 723 -14.33 -21.82 -29.40
C GLN A 723 -14.83 -21.36 -30.80
N VAL A 724 -14.92 -22.26 -31.76
CA VAL A 724 -15.44 -21.98 -33.08
C VAL A 724 -16.96 -21.72 -32.96
N VAL A 725 -17.37 -20.49 -33.26
CA VAL A 725 -18.79 -20.07 -33.27
C VAL A 725 -19.39 -20.05 -34.66
N PHE A 726 -18.57 -20.03 -35.69
CA PHE A 726 -18.99 -20.11 -37.09
C PHE A 726 -17.85 -20.73 -37.91
N GLN A 727 -18.23 -21.55 -38.87
CA GLN A 727 -17.32 -22.12 -39.87
C GLN A 727 -18.06 -22.30 -41.17
N THR A 728 -17.38 -22.07 -42.29
CA THR A 728 -17.91 -22.38 -43.64
C THR A 728 -16.93 -23.21 -44.40
N ASP A 729 -17.48 -24.03 -45.29
CA ASP A 729 -16.71 -24.70 -46.33
C ASP A 729 -16.32 -23.69 -47.43
N GLU A 730 -15.62 -24.13 -48.46
CA GLU A 730 -15.03 -23.27 -49.50
C GLU A 730 -15.99 -22.22 -50.08
N LEU A 731 -15.51 -20.98 -50.14
CA LEU A 731 -16.15 -19.79 -50.71
C LEU A 731 -15.40 -19.29 -51.93
N ARG A 732 -16.17 -18.83 -52.96
CA ARG A 732 -15.58 -18.25 -54.18
C ARG A 732 -15.76 -16.75 -54.24
N PRO A 733 -14.67 -15.96 -54.35
CA PRO A 733 -14.80 -14.54 -54.60
C PRO A 733 -15.44 -14.25 -55.98
N PRO A 734 -16.19 -13.14 -56.15
CA PRO A 734 -16.32 -11.98 -55.26
C PRO A 734 -17.61 -11.93 -54.43
N THR A 735 -18.19 -13.05 -54.04
CA THR A 735 -19.47 -13.07 -53.33
C THR A 735 -19.28 -12.68 -51.87
N PRO A 736 -19.92 -11.61 -51.32
CA PRO A 736 -19.82 -11.27 -49.91
C PRO A 736 -20.42 -12.40 -49.04
N LEU A 737 -19.68 -12.86 -48.07
CA LEU A 737 -20.16 -13.79 -47.05
C LEU A 737 -20.86 -13.01 -45.97
N ARG A 738 -22.14 -13.29 -45.74
CA ARG A 738 -22.91 -12.68 -44.66
C ARG A 738 -23.09 -13.69 -43.52
N ILE A 739 -22.56 -13.30 -42.34
CA ILE A 739 -22.66 -14.09 -41.10
C ILE A 739 -23.65 -13.41 -40.17
N GLN A 740 -24.63 -14.16 -39.67
CA GLN A 740 -25.61 -13.66 -38.69
C GLN A 740 -24.99 -13.71 -37.31
N THR A 741 -24.89 -12.56 -36.64
CA THR A 741 -24.28 -12.41 -35.31
C THR A 741 -25.30 -12.09 -34.22
N ALA A 742 -26.62 -12.01 -34.56
CA ALA A 742 -27.65 -11.61 -33.61
C ALA A 742 -27.80 -12.51 -32.36
N GLY A 743 -27.30 -13.76 -32.43
CA GLY A 743 -27.31 -14.69 -31.29
C GLY A 743 -26.00 -14.80 -30.54
N TRP A 744 -24.97 -14.05 -30.94
CA TRP A 744 -23.64 -14.13 -30.29
C TRP A 744 -23.58 -13.18 -29.10
N PRO A 745 -22.94 -13.55 -28.00
CA PRO A 745 -22.63 -12.63 -26.89
C PRO A 745 -21.87 -11.38 -27.36
N GLU A 746 -22.03 -10.27 -26.64
CA GLU A 746 -21.15 -9.11 -26.83
C GLU A 746 -19.71 -9.50 -26.51
N GLY A 747 -18.78 -8.96 -27.28
CA GLY A 747 -17.37 -9.27 -27.08
C GLY A 747 -16.56 -9.28 -28.37
N ILE A 748 -15.33 -9.75 -28.21
CA ILE A 748 -14.35 -9.86 -29.29
C ILE A 748 -14.41 -11.26 -29.90
N TYR A 749 -14.36 -11.30 -31.20
CA TYR A 749 -14.28 -12.51 -32.02
C TYR A 749 -13.16 -12.37 -33.03
N PHE A 750 -12.57 -13.47 -33.41
CA PHE A 750 -11.53 -13.49 -34.42
C PHE A 750 -12.04 -14.25 -35.66
N VAL A 751 -11.95 -13.62 -36.83
CA VAL A 751 -12.33 -14.17 -38.11
C VAL A 751 -11.07 -14.62 -38.83
N PHE A 752 -10.92 -15.90 -39.03
CA PHE A 752 -9.79 -16.54 -39.68
C PHE A 752 -10.13 -16.89 -41.14
N PHE A 753 -9.13 -16.78 -42.01
CA PHE A 753 -9.19 -17.05 -43.44
C PHE A 753 -8.10 -18.02 -43.84
N GLU A 754 -8.42 -19.01 -44.64
CA GLU A 754 -7.46 -19.92 -45.24
C GLU A 754 -7.81 -20.06 -46.76
N TRP A 755 -6.85 -19.65 -47.58
CA TRP A 755 -6.96 -19.72 -49.03
C TRP A 755 -6.55 -21.08 -49.54
N GLU A 756 -7.06 -21.51 -50.72
CA GLU A 756 -6.71 -22.79 -51.35
C GLU A 756 -5.18 -23.00 -51.57
N ASN A 757 -4.42 -21.93 -51.70
CA ASN A 757 -2.98 -21.96 -51.80
C ASN A 757 -2.27 -22.08 -50.44
N GLY A 758 -2.98 -22.25 -49.32
CA GLY A 758 -2.42 -22.39 -47.96
C GLY A 758 -2.14 -21.06 -47.25
N ALA A 759 -2.33 -19.91 -47.90
CA ALA A 759 -2.20 -18.63 -47.25
C ALA A 759 -3.31 -18.44 -46.19
N ARG A 760 -2.98 -17.87 -45.06
CA ARG A 760 -3.90 -17.65 -43.93
C ARG A 760 -3.91 -16.18 -43.52
N GLY A 761 -4.98 -15.72 -42.93
CA GLY A 761 -5.11 -14.41 -42.33
C GLY A 761 -6.16 -14.40 -41.24
N ALA A 762 -6.08 -13.40 -40.36
CA ALA A 762 -7.10 -13.21 -39.33
C ALA A 762 -7.46 -11.73 -39.21
N GLN A 763 -8.69 -11.45 -38.79
CA GLN A 763 -9.16 -10.11 -38.47
C GLN A 763 -10.05 -10.13 -37.24
N LYS A 764 -9.93 -9.08 -36.40
CA LYS A 764 -10.78 -8.86 -35.24
C LYS A 764 -12.18 -8.44 -35.67
N LEU A 765 -13.20 -9.05 -35.06
CA LEU A 765 -14.59 -8.66 -35.16
C LEU A 765 -15.12 -8.34 -33.77
N VAL A 766 -15.71 -7.17 -33.59
CA VAL A 766 -16.34 -6.76 -32.34
C VAL A 766 -17.85 -6.87 -32.46
N ILE A 767 -18.48 -7.59 -31.55
CA ILE A 767 -19.93 -7.67 -31.44
C ILE A 767 -20.38 -6.72 -30.33
N PHE A 768 -21.24 -5.78 -30.68
CA PHE A 768 -21.79 -4.76 -29.78
C PHE A 768 -23.34 -4.75 -29.94
N ARG A 769 -24.09 -4.57 -28.83
CA ARG A 769 -25.58 -4.54 -28.81
C ARG A 769 -26.14 -3.20 -28.38
#